data_25c6814672d6984c88e8339bb8d6ddcd
#
_entry.id   25c6814672d6984c88e8339bb8d6ddcd
#
_cell.length_a   1.000
_cell.length_b   1.000
_cell.length_c   1.000
_cell.angle_alpha   90.00
_cell.angle_beta   90.00
_cell.angle_gamma   90.00
#
_symmetry.space_group_name_H-M   'P 1'
#
loop_
_entity.id
_entity.type
_entity.pdbx_description
1 polymer ?
#
loop_
_entity_poly.entity_id
_entity_poly.type
_entity_poly.pdbx_seq_one_letter_code
_entity_poly.pdbx_strand_id
1 'polypeptide(L)'
;MKNLTVASKELLEIGNTVCMNNSALKVVDLTACTKLAKIGSGMLTYVTNDAYITVKMAAPVAGLWRGGDNYLKANTIFTYDKDGTVIVDNWECLISGSECEIVAYKGSATEVVIPASIVYDGKTYKVALIDGGLFQNNTEITSVAFAEGSQITAIPDSFMSCADLRPSGHGNANSVILPSGIETIGASAFAMYSPDLKTFQIGDVSGYIDLTNIQSIGTFGLANLPTNHLSTKDVKISNALKSIGSEAFKNNRFGKLVLTAGDYRDISVHSNAFGSLYLTNGIELESGVKNADAIIDAVLNAKKVTKFTQLFEDGKSAVYTVDYANKTVSLELSSGLNAENFAEEFWHGYTVLLSETITDDAGVWEIQCAIANGEKICTIIGYHGKGGAIKIPAKIKDYIVKAIGDNVFKNNDKIEKVTFEKNNQCEEIGNYAFGFDPETVNKEKESELTKIEFPDSLKRIGSYAFYNYRKLPQFPELPEGLTTIGSQAFWNAPSAKADLLVIPETVTEIGNQAFRWCGAIRNVRVNSTTLNLGCQAFLLTTGRNGYIDLSAVKNLTMAKETDDTNTFFTFGGISTIYVADDSIAAMMNDGVNYPNTFDKAKTSIISVNGGAVSENPTGLSSVTRKDGNTTYTAVWYEDGEEMTNPTTNLKAGSTYSVKWVAAIEGGYQVAVITDQTYMGDKIEPAVVVTDSEGNVLEDGYTVTYTDNVDVGTATAKVTIGSKLVEVSFDILKDMNPTVTMGGVSVTYGDDYELKPSAATSTGSTIDGKIVIKCYTDAECTEELKGFPLRLACTTPRLRWRELQITHPLLLSRLRSRF
;
A
#
# COMPACT_ATOMS: atom_id res chain seq x y z
N MET A 1 -14.27 -24.55 -31.47
CA MET A 1 -13.52 -25.81 -31.72
C MET A 1 -13.94 -26.78 -30.63
N LYS A 2 -14.38 -28.02 -30.98
CA LYS A 2 -14.78 -29.01 -29.97
C LYS A 2 -13.60 -29.90 -29.55
N ASN A 3 -12.73 -30.22 -30.48
CA ASN A 3 -11.55 -31.05 -30.25
C ASN A 3 -10.34 -30.37 -30.87
N LEU A 4 -9.22 -30.37 -30.16
CA LEU A 4 -7.92 -29.97 -30.62
C LEU A 4 -7.04 -31.23 -30.62
N THR A 5 -6.52 -31.64 -31.77
CA THR A 5 -5.52 -32.70 -31.89
C THR A 5 -4.25 -32.11 -32.51
N VAL A 6 -3.15 -32.32 -31.87
CA VAL A 6 -1.83 -31.93 -32.39
C VAL A 6 -1.03 -33.21 -32.69
N ALA A 7 -0.78 -33.45 -33.95
CA ALA A 7 -0.16 -34.68 -34.43
C ALA A 7 1.34 -34.56 -34.75
N SER A 8 2.04 -33.63 -34.18
CA SER A 8 3.47 -33.35 -34.44
C SER A 8 4.38 -34.01 -33.42
N LYS A 9 5.19 -34.97 -33.85
CA LYS A 9 6.24 -35.56 -33.00
C LYS A 9 7.43 -34.60 -32.72
N GLU A 10 7.57 -33.59 -33.52
CA GLU A 10 8.66 -32.60 -33.42
C GLU A 10 8.27 -31.32 -32.67
N LEU A 11 7.04 -31.24 -32.15
CA LEU A 11 6.58 -30.09 -31.38
C LEU A 11 7.35 -30.03 -30.05
N LEU A 12 8.08 -28.92 -29.84
CA LEU A 12 8.87 -28.70 -28.63
C LEU A 12 8.18 -27.81 -27.61
N GLU A 13 7.33 -26.89 -28.04
CA GLU A 13 6.65 -25.93 -27.16
C GLU A 13 5.23 -25.61 -27.65
N ILE A 14 4.31 -25.44 -26.70
CA ILE A 14 2.99 -24.83 -26.91
C ILE A 14 3.00 -23.49 -26.17
N GLY A 15 2.68 -22.41 -26.86
CA GLY A 15 2.67 -21.08 -26.31
C GLY A 15 1.58 -20.82 -25.26
N ASN A 16 1.59 -19.63 -24.68
CA ASN A 16 0.58 -19.20 -23.67
C ASN A 16 -0.81 -19.07 -24.31
N THR A 17 -1.85 -19.36 -23.53
CA THR A 17 -3.26 -19.04 -23.84
C THR A 17 -3.83 -19.61 -25.15
N VAL A 18 -3.21 -20.63 -25.72
CA VAL A 18 -3.56 -21.20 -27.06
C VAL A 18 -5.04 -21.60 -27.17
N CYS A 19 -5.65 -22.10 -26.11
CA CYS A 19 -7.06 -22.52 -26.07
C CYS A 19 -7.94 -21.59 -25.24
N MET A 20 -7.45 -20.42 -24.85
CA MET A 20 -8.17 -19.46 -24.03
C MET A 20 -9.50 -19.04 -24.66
N ASN A 21 -10.54 -18.85 -23.84
CA ASN A 21 -11.89 -18.44 -24.24
C ASN A 21 -12.62 -19.39 -25.22
N ASN A 22 -12.20 -20.65 -25.31
CA ASN A 22 -12.87 -21.63 -26.18
C ASN A 22 -13.93 -22.41 -25.40
N SER A 23 -15.13 -21.89 -25.31
CA SER A 23 -16.25 -22.47 -24.54
C SER A 23 -16.77 -23.82 -25.07
N ALA A 24 -16.40 -24.19 -26.30
CA ALA A 24 -16.85 -25.45 -26.93
C ALA A 24 -15.80 -26.57 -26.83
N LEU A 25 -14.61 -26.34 -26.29
CA LEU A 25 -13.54 -27.32 -26.24
C LEU A 25 -13.87 -28.47 -25.28
N LYS A 26 -13.74 -29.72 -25.78
CA LYS A 26 -14.00 -30.93 -25.00
C LYS A 26 -12.79 -31.84 -24.89
N VAL A 27 -11.96 -31.89 -25.91
CA VAL A 27 -10.78 -32.75 -25.96
C VAL A 27 -9.58 -31.97 -26.48
N VAL A 28 -8.45 -32.10 -25.79
CA VAL A 28 -7.12 -31.70 -26.26
C VAL A 28 -6.29 -32.98 -26.36
N ASP A 29 -5.90 -33.38 -27.55
CA ASP A 29 -5.13 -34.58 -27.79
C ASP A 29 -3.70 -34.21 -28.23
N LEU A 30 -2.74 -34.47 -27.37
CA LEU A 30 -1.30 -34.23 -27.54
C LEU A 30 -0.50 -35.54 -27.48
N THR A 31 -1.16 -36.72 -27.68
CA THR A 31 -0.50 -38.02 -27.56
C THR A 31 0.63 -38.19 -28.55
N ALA A 32 0.56 -37.56 -29.73
CA ALA A 32 1.64 -37.57 -30.70
C ALA A 32 2.83 -36.67 -30.38
N CYS A 33 2.71 -35.75 -29.43
CA CYS A 33 3.73 -34.71 -29.13
C CYS A 33 4.79 -35.23 -28.12
N THR A 34 5.52 -36.27 -28.49
CA THR A 34 6.47 -36.99 -27.59
C THR A 34 7.73 -36.19 -27.23
N LYS A 35 8.05 -35.11 -27.97
CA LYS A 35 9.20 -34.23 -27.75
C LYS A 35 8.79 -32.89 -27.09
N LEU A 36 7.52 -32.71 -26.72
CA LEU A 36 7.04 -31.49 -26.12
C LEU A 36 7.77 -31.23 -24.80
N ALA A 37 8.49 -30.09 -24.70
CA ALA A 37 9.34 -29.73 -23.58
C ALA A 37 8.76 -28.58 -22.77
N LYS A 38 7.77 -27.85 -23.31
CA LYS A 38 7.18 -26.70 -22.62
C LYS A 38 5.72 -26.46 -23.02
N ILE A 39 4.88 -26.16 -22.05
CA ILE A 39 3.50 -25.73 -22.27
C ILE A 39 3.34 -24.37 -21.57
N GLY A 40 2.89 -23.40 -22.35
CA GLY A 40 2.72 -22.04 -21.86
C GLY A 40 1.57 -21.88 -20.85
N SER A 41 1.62 -20.81 -20.06
CA SER A 41 0.64 -20.53 -19.01
C SER A 41 -0.76 -20.23 -19.60
N GLY A 42 -1.79 -20.61 -18.84
CA GLY A 42 -3.17 -20.24 -19.17
C GLY A 42 -3.74 -20.89 -20.43
N MET A 43 -3.17 -21.98 -20.93
CA MET A 43 -3.64 -22.63 -22.16
C MET A 43 -5.15 -22.93 -22.18
N LEU A 44 -5.72 -23.32 -21.04
CA LEU A 44 -7.15 -23.63 -20.87
C LEU A 44 -7.93 -22.56 -20.07
N THR A 45 -7.39 -21.38 -19.90
CA THR A 45 -8.02 -20.29 -19.14
C THR A 45 -9.30 -19.81 -19.85
N TYR A 46 -10.35 -19.55 -19.06
CA TYR A 46 -11.67 -19.11 -19.55
C TYR A 46 -12.34 -20.03 -20.58
N VAL A 47 -11.99 -21.31 -20.61
CA VAL A 47 -12.81 -22.30 -21.30
C VAL A 47 -14.07 -22.52 -20.45
N THR A 48 -15.14 -21.76 -20.78
CA THR A 48 -16.38 -21.74 -19.98
C THR A 48 -17.28 -22.89 -20.41
N ASN A 49 -17.38 -23.97 -19.65
CA ASN A 49 -18.56 -24.84 -19.60
C ASN A 49 -18.49 -25.74 -18.36
N ASP A 50 -19.63 -26.11 -17.84
CA ASP A 50 -19.77 -27.10 -16.76
C ASP A 50 -19.38 -28.52 -17.22
N ALA A 51 -18.91 -28.69 -18.46
CA ALA A 51 -18.47 -29.95 -19.03
C ALA A 51 -16.96 -30.18 -18.82
N TYR A 52 -16.59 -31.43 -18.55
CA TYR A 52 -15.20 -31.86 -18.44
C TYR A 52 -14.43 -31.68 -19.75
N ILE A 53 -13.17 -31.21 -19.63
CA ILE A 53 -12.22 -31.21 -20.76
C ILE A 53 -11.30 -32.42 -20.55
N THR A 54 -11.21 -33.27 -21.54
CA THR A 54 -10.28 -34.42 -21.57
C THR A 54 -8.97 -33.98 -22.25
N VAL A 55 -7.85 -34.03 -21.53
CA VAL A 55 -6.52 -33.82 -22.08
C VAL A 55 -5.83 -35.16 -22.21
N LYS A 56 -5.50 -35.56 -23.44
CA LYS A 56 -4.73 -36.76 -23.73
C LYS A 56 -3.28 -36.38 -24.03
N MET A 57 -2.33 -37.05 -23.41
CA MET A 57 -0.90 -36.74 -23.54
C MET A 57 -0.08 -38.02 -23.62
N ALA A 58 1.10 -37.92 -24.28
CA ALA A 58 2.12 -38.96 -24.17
C ALA A 58 2.76 -38.93 -22.75
N ALA A 59 3.06 -40.06 -22.16
CA ALA A 59 3.59 -40.20 -20.81
C ALA A 59 4.81 -39.31 -20.49
N PRO A 60 5.82 -39.12 -21.38
CA PRO A 60 6.99 -38.28 -21.08
C PRO A 60 6.67 -36.79 -20.91
N VAL A 61 5.53 -36.32 -21.45
CA VAL A 61 5.13 -34.93 -21.45
C VAL A 61 4.10 -34.57 -20.39
N ALA A 62 3.55 -35.53 -19.71
CA ALA A 62 2.53 -35.32 -18.69
C ALA A 62 3.02 -34.44 -17.53
N GLY A 63 4.29 -34.53 -17.15
CA GLY A 63 4.92 -33.70 -16.12
C GLY A 63 4.99 -32.22 -16.45
N LEU A 64 5.02 -31.86 -17.74
CA LEU A 64 5.12 -30.46 -18.17
C LEU A 64 3.85 -29.64 -17.87
N TRP A 65 2.69 -30.28 -17.89
CA TRP A 65 1.42 -29.62 -17.61
C TRP A 65 1.25 -29.29 -16.13
N ARG A 66 2.02 -29.92 -15.26
CA ARG A 66 1.91 -29.89 -13.81
C ARG A 66 2.85 -28.89 -13.13
N GLY A 67 3.90 -28.49 -13.82
CA GLY A 67 4.97 -27.64 -13.29
C GLY A 67 4.82 -26.14 -13.51
N GLY A 68 3.68 -25.63 -14.00
CA GLY A 68 3.49 -24.23 -14.32
C GLY A 68 2.19 -23.64 -13.80
N ASP A 69 2.07 -22.30 -13.80
CA ASP A 69 0.85 -21.50 -13.50
C ASP A 69 -0.32 -21.78 -14.48
N ASN A 70 -0.41 -22.99 -14.99
CA ASN A 70 -1.53 -23.43 -15.80
C ASN A 70 -2.72 -23.62 -14.86
N TYR A 71 -3.61 -22.62 -14.83
CA TYR A 71 -4.93 -22.77 -14.23
C TYR A 71 -5.68 -23.91 -14.95
N LEU A 72 -5.48 -25.12 -14.45
CA LEU A 72 -6.33 -26.24 -14.80
C LEU A 72 -7.69 -25.94 -14.20
N LYS A 73 -8.70 -25.81 -15.05
CA LYS A 73 -10.07 -25.74 -14.55
C LYS A 73 -10.40 -27.03 -13.81
N ALA A 74 -11.23 -26.84 -12.83
CA ALA A 74 -11.87 -27.84 -12.00
C ALA A 74 -12.30 -29.11 -12.72
N ASN A 75 -12.56 -29.06 -14.00
CA ASN A 75 -13.16 -30.10 -14.78
C ASN A 75 -12.21 -30.70 -15.87
N THR A 76 -10.89 -30.67 -15.61
CA THR A 76 -9.94 -31.28 -16.57
C THR A 76 -9.61 -32.71 -16.18
N ILE A 77 -9.96 -33.69 -17.04
CA ILE A 77 -9.62 -35.09 -16.90
C ILE A 77 -8.38 -35.36 -17.75
N PHE A 78 -7.30 -35.79 -17.14
CA PHE A 78 -6.12 -36.26 -17.85
C PHE A 78 -6.22 -37.73 -18.14
N THR A 79 -6.05 -38.15 -19.41
CA THR A 79 -5.92 -39.54 -19.81
C THR A 79 -4.53 -39.72 -20.38
N TYR A 80 -3.82 -40.67 -19.81
CA TYR A 80 -2.51 -41.12 -20.33
C TYR A 80 -2.71 -42.37 -21.10
N ASP A 81 -2.11 -42.44 -22.26
CA ASP A 81 -1.96 -43.70 -22.99
C ASP A 81 -0.59 -44.28 -22.58
N LYS A 82 -0.56 -44.99 -21.46
CA LYS A 82 0.62 -45.74 -21.03
C LYS A 82 0.46 -47.13 -21.60
N ASP A 83 0.98 -47.33 -22.81
CA ASP A 83 1.11 -48.68 -23.36
C ASP A 83 1.86 -49.58 -22.35
N GLY A 84 1.29 -50.72 -21.98
CA GLY A 84 1.93 -51.70 -21.11
C GLY A 84 1.53 -51.64 -19.64
N THR A 85 0.46 -50.92 -19.26
CA THR A 85 -0.10 -51.03 -17.92
C THR A 85 -0.78 -52.39 -17.69
N VAL A 86 -0.70 -52.87 -16.44
CA VAL A 86 -1.40 -54.07 -15.97
C VAL A 86 -2.33 -53.69 -14.81
N ILE A 87 -3.43 -54.39 -14.69
CA ILE A 87 -4.33 -54.23 -13.54
C ILE A 87 -4.05 -55.37 -12.57
N VAL A 88 -3.68 -54.99 -11.34
CA VAL A 88 -3.44 -55.93 -10.24
C VAL A 88 -4.36 -55.52 -9.09
N ASP A 89 -5.28 -56.40 -8.74
CA ASP A 89 -6.38 -56.09 -7.80
C ASP A 89 -7.18 -54.85 -8.27
N ASN A 90 -7.11 -53.76 -7.50
CA ASN A 90 -7.78 -52.51 -7.80
C ASN A 90 -6.82 -51.42 -8.36
N TRP A 91 -5.61 -51.80 -8.74
CA TRP A 91 -4.55 -50.85 -9.13
C TRP A 91 -4.16 -51.06 -10.59
N GLU A 92 -4.20 -50.00 -11.35
CA GLU A 92 -3.54 -49.94 -12.65
C GLU A 92 -2.10 -49.56 -12.44
N CYS A 93 -1.18 -50.37 -12.92
CA CYS A 93 0.23 -50.32 -12.64
C CYS A 93 1.08 -50.37 -13.90
N LEU A 94 2.14 -49.54 -13.93
CA LEU A 94 3.21 -49.65 -14.94
C LEU A 94 4.39 -50.36 -14.30
N ILE A 95 4.78 -51.51 -14.81
CA ILE A 95 5.89 -52.29 -14.31
C ILE A 95 7.17 -51.91 -15.06
N SER A 96 8.26 -51.64 -14.32
CA SER A 96 9.57 -51.34 -14.88
C SER A 96 10.66 -52.04 -14.04
N GLY A 97 11.35 -53.03 -14.61
CA GLY A 97 12.37 -53.77 -13.88
C GLY A 97 11.84 -54.53 -12.67
N SER A 98 12.22 -54.17 -11.45
CA SER A 98 11.74 -54.73 -10.17
C SER A 98 10.76 -53.82 -9.45
N GLU A 99 10.37 -52.71 -10.07
CA GLU A 99 9.52 -51.68 -9.48
C GLU A 99 8.25 -51.49 -10.30
N CYS A 100 7.28 -50.85 -9.68
CA CYS A 100 6.09 -50.40 -10.38
C CYS A 100 5.68 -48.99 -9.97
N GLU A 101 5.01 -48.30 -10.89
CA GLU A 101 4.30 -47.08 -10.68
C GLU A 101 2.80 -47.34 -10.61
N ILE A 102 2.11 -46.84 -9.60
CA ILE A 102 0.64 -46.86 -9.56
C ILE A 102 0.12 -45.72 -10.40
N VAL A 103 -0.63 -46.03 -11.45
CA VAL A 103 -1.13 -45.08 -12.43
C VAL A 103 -2.58 -44.68 -12.15
N ALA A 104 -3.42 -45.63 -11.72
CA ALA A 104 -4.81 -45.34 -11.39
C ALA A 104 -5.35 -46.31 -10.34
N TYR A 105 -6.37 -45.87 -9.60
CA TYR A 105 -7.20 -46.68 -8.72
C TYR A 105 -8.50 -47.04 -9.44
N LYS A 106 -8.79 -48.35 -9.54
CA LYS A 106 -9.97 -48.89 -10.21
C LYS A 106 -10.99 -49.50 -9.25
N GLY A 107 -10.72 -49.49 -7.96
CA GLY A 107 -11.60 -50.00 -6.93
C GLY A 107 -12.73 -49.02 -6.55
N SER A 108 -13.66 -49.53 -5.74
CA SER A 108 -14.80 -48.79 -5.19
C SER A 108 -14.74 -48.65 -3.67
N ALA A 109 -13.62 -49.01 -3.02
CA ALA A 109 -13.49 -48.83 -1.60
C ALA A 109 -13.33 -47.32 -1.25
N THR A 110 -13.98 -46.90 -0.18
CA THR A 110 -13.91 -45.54 0.33
C THR A 110 -12.72 -45.34 1.26
N GLU A 111 -12.19 -46.40 1.84
CA GLU A 111 -10.96 -46.41 2.63
C GLU A 111 -9.88 -47.12 1.83
N VAL A 112 -8.84 -46.43 1.43
CA VAL A 112 -7.85 -46.94 0.47
C VAL A 112 -6.48 -46.99 1.14
N VAL A 113 -5.81 -48.17 0.99
CA VAL A 113 -4.42 -48.34 1.40
C VAL A 113 -3.58 -48.57 0.14
N ILE A 114 -2.67 -47.66 -0.15
CA ILE A 114 -1.73 -47.80 -1.26
C ILE A 114 -0.70 -48.86 -0.90
N PRO A 115 -0.55 -49.95 -1.70
CA PRO A 115 0.32 -51.06 -1.36
C PRO A 115 1.81 -50.68 -1.45
N ALA A 116 2.66 -51.26 -0.60
CA ALA A 116 4.11 -51.14 -0.69
C ALA A 116 4.72 -51.95 -1.84
N SER A 117 3.99 -53.01 -2.31
CA SER A 117 4.36 -53.84 -3.43
C SER A 117 3.12 -54.48 -4.05
N ILE A 118 3.25 -54.88 -5.31
CA ILE A 118 2.24 -55.67 -6.03
C ILE A 118 2.83 -57.02 -6.46
N VAL A 119 1.97 -58.03 -6.62
CA VAL A 119 2.39 -59.32 -7.18
C VAL A 119 1.71 -59.51 -8.54
N TYR A 120 2.52 -59.61 -9.60
CA TYR A 120 2.05 -59.82 -10.95
C TYR A 120 2.88 -60.92 -11.62
N ASP A 121 2.21 -61.87 -12.25
CA ASP A 121 2.83 -63.02 -12.90
C ASP A 121 3.82 -63.77 -11.97
N GLY A 122 3.45 -63.94 -10.69
CA GLY A 122 4.27 -64.63 -9.67
C GLY A 122 5.50 -63.88 -9.19
N LYS A 123 5.71 -62.65 -9.61
CA LYS A 123 6.81 -61.78 -9.18
C LYS A 123 6.29 -60.63 -8.35
N THR A 124 7.09 -60.25 -7.33
CA THR A 124 6.79 -59.06 -6.49
C THR A 124 7.54 -57.85 -7.02
N TYR A 125 6.80 -56.78 -7.21
CA TYR A 125 7.32 -55.47 -7.66
C TYR A 125 7.08 -54.44 -6.57
N LYS A 126 8.08 -53.66 -6.23
CA LYS A 126 7.96 -52.58 -5.26
C LYS A 126 7.21 -51.40 -5.87
N VAL A 127 6.30 -50.83 -5.11
CA VAL A 127 5.67 -49.56 -5.50
C VAL A 127 6.63 -48.44 -5.19
N ALA A 128 7.29 -47.92 -6.23
CA ALA A 128 8.30 -46.85 -6.14
C ALA A 128 7.74 -45.46 -6.48
N LEU A 129 6.70 -45.41 -7.30
CA LEU A 129 6.11 -44.16 -7.79
C LEU A 129 4.57 -44.25 -7.77
N ILE A 130 3.96 -43.08 -7.67
CA ILE A 130 2.53 -42.86 -7.85
C ILE A 130 2.35 -41.80 -8.89
N ASP A 131 1.44 -41.99 -9.83
CA ASP A 131 1.14 -40.98 -10.85
C ASP A 131 0.33 -39.83 -10.25
N GLY A 132 0.48 -38.67 -10.84
CA GLY A 132 -0.25 -37.47 -10.41
C GLY A 132 -1.74 -37.56 -10.64
N GLY A 133 -2.51 -36.92 -9.77
CA GLY A 133 -3.96 -36.94 -9.87
C GLY A 133 -4.59 -38.29 -9.53
N LEU A 134 -3.88 -39.22 -8.85
CA LEU A 134 -4.37 -40.56 -8.55
C LEU A 134 -5.79 -40.54 -7.96
N PHE A 135 -6.10 -39.63 -7.06
CA PHE A 135 -7.41 -39.44 -6.45
C PHE A 135 -8.01 -38.06 -6.75
N GLN A 136 -7.56 -37.43 -7.82
CA GLN A 136 -8.06 -36.10 -8.19
C GLN A 136 -9.56 -36.11 -8.46
N ASN A 137 -10.31 -35.17 -7.87
CA ASN A 137 -11.77 -35.08 -7.98
C ASN A 137 -12.55 -36.32 -7.52
N ASN A 138 -11.92 -37.19 -6.75
CA ASN A 138 -12.62 -38.33 -6.18
C ASN A 138 -13.36 -37.90 -4.90
N THR A 139 -14.68 -37.92 -4.94
CA THR A 139 -15.55 -37.52 -3.82
C THR A 139 -16.00 -38.71 -2.95
N GLU A 140 -15.65 -39.95 -3.33
CA GLU A 140 -16.08 -41.15 -2.62
C GLU A 140 -15.06 -41.63 -1.58
N ILE A 141 -13.76 -41.30 -1.79
CA ILE A 141 -12.69 -41.70 -0.87
C ILE A 141 -12.73 -40.89 0.42
N THR A 142 -12.89 -41.61 1.53
CA THR A 142 -12.92 -41.04 2.88
C THR A 142 -11.62 -41.20 3.64
N SER A 143 -10.75 -42.15 3.26
CA SER A 143 -9.45 -42.35 3.90
C SER A 143 -8.39 -42.80 2.90
N VAL A 144 -7.20 -42.26 3.00
CA VAL A 144 -6.01 -42.69 2.27
C VAL A 144 -4.89 -42.97 3.25
N ALA A 145 -4.30 -44.17 3.16
CA ALA A 145 -3.12 -44.55 3.90
C ALA A 145 -2.14 -45.29 2.96
N PHE A 146 -0.94 -45.55 3.45
CA PHE A 146 0.09 -46.32 2.76
C PHE A 146 0.40 -47.56 3.59
N ALA A 147 0.64 -48.67 2.93
CA ALA A 147 1.04 -49.90 3.60
C ALA A 147 2.39 -49.76 4.27
N GLU A 148 2.60 -50.50 5.35
CA GLU A 148 3.90 -50.59 6.04
C GLU A 148 5.01 -51.04 5.03
N GLY A 149 6.16 -50.37 5.13
CA GLY A 149 7.27 -50.59 4.21
C GLY A 149 7.16 -49.86 2.87
N SER A 150 6.22 -48.91 2.73
CA SER A 150 6.11 -48.06 1.54
C SER A 150 7.45 -47.32 1.27
N GLN A 151 7.88 -47.36 0.02
CA GLN A 151 9.11 -46.73 -0.46
C GLN A 151 8.83 -45.41 -1.20
N ILE A 152 7.60 -44.88 -1.10
CA ILE A 152 7.22 -43.62 -1.74
C ILE A 152 7.88 -42.47 -1.01
N THR A 153 8.64 -41.65 -1.74
CA THR A 153 9.29 -40.44 -1.23
C THR A 153 8.66 -39.16 -1.77
N ALA A 154 7.78 -39.26 -2.77
CA ALA A 154 7.16 -38.11 -3.39
C ALA A 154 5.63 -38.30 -3.47
N ILE A 155 4.90 -37.32 -2.96
CA ILE A 155 3.49 -37.15 -3.26
C ILE A 155 3.38 -36.31 -4.55
N PRO A 156 2.80 -36.82 -5.61
CA PRO A 156 2.77 -36.16 -6.89
C PRO A 156 1.80 -34.96 -6.93
N ASP A 157 1.87 -34.22 -8.02
CA ASP A 157 0.94 -33.12 -8.28
C ASP A 157 -0.51 -33.60 -8.30
N SER A 158 -1.41 -32.78 -7.78
CA SER A 158 -2.85 -33.03 -7.79
C SER A 158 -3.32 -34.37 -7.19
N PHE A 159 -2.51 -34.98 -6.34
CA PHE A 159 -2.74 -36.33 -5.78
C PHE A 159 -4.17 -36.55 -5.27
N MET A 160 -4.68 -35.62 -4.45
CA MET A 160 -6.05 -35.61 -3.92
C MET A 160 -6.72 -34.24 -4.13
N SER A 161 -6.32 -33.46 -5.12
CA SER A 161 -6.92 -32.16 -5.35
C SER A 161 -8.39 -32.28 -5.79
N CYS A 162 -9.25 -31.44 -5.23
CA CYS A 162 -10.61 -31.25 -5.72
C CYS A 162 -10.69 -29.92 -6.44
N ALA A 163 -11.17 -29.98 -7.66
CA ALA A 163 -11.20 -28.84 -8.56
C ALA A 163 -12.29 -27.81 -8.21
N ASP A 164 -13.34 -28.21 -7.52
CA ASP A 164 -14.42 -27.33 -7.09
C ASP A 164 -14.25 -26.99 -5.60
N LEU A 165 -13.68 -25.78 -5.34
CA LEU A 165 -13.51 -25.25 -3.99
C LEU A 165 -14.82 -24.68 -3.39
N ARG A 166 -15.96 -24.89 -4.07
CA ARG A 166 -17.28 -24.46 -3.55
C ARG A 166 -17.84 -25.47 -2.56
N PRO A 167 -18.72 -25.05 -1.64
CA PRO A 167 -19.34 -25.93 -0.64
C PRO A 167 -20.08 -27.16 -1.16
N SER A 168 -20.35 -27.23 -2.47
CA SER A 168 -21.07 -28.34 -3.13
C SER A 168 -20.16 -29.38 -3.79
N GLY A 169 -18.83 -29.19 -3.81
CA GLY A 169 -17.84 -30.05 -4.46
C GLY A 169 -16.76 -30.56 -3.50
N HIS A 170 -17.16 -30.96 -2.27
CA HIS A 170 -16.23 -31.39 -1.23
C HIS A 170 -15.62 -32.75 -1.51
N GLY A 171 -14.30 -32.89 -1.30
CA GLY A 171 -13.73 -34.19 -1.04
C GLY A 171 -14.24 -34.70 0.32
N ASN A 172 -14.64 -35.97 0.40
CA ASN A 172 -15.13 -36.59 1.64
C ASN A 172 -13.99 -37.17 2.50
N ALA A 173 -12.70 -36.84 2.20
CA ALA A 173 -11.59 -37.37 2.96
C ALA A 173 -11.65 -36.90 4.41
N ASN A 174 -11.70 -37.81 5.34
CA ASN A 174 -11.63 -37.54 6.77
C ASN A 174 -10.28 -37.96 7.39
N SER A 175 -9.47 -38.75 6.67
CA SER A 175 -8.14 -39.18 7.11
C SER A 175 -7.15 -39.31 5.95
N VAL A 176 -5.97 -38.71 6.11
CA VAL A 176 -4.84 -38.87 5.19
C VAL A 176 -3.60 -39.17 6.04
N ILE A 177 -2.99 -40.34 5.83
CA ILE A 177 -1.79 -40.79 6.52
C ILE A 177 -0.72 -41.12 5.48
N LEU A 178 0.32 -40.28 5.44
CA LEU A 178 1.45 -40.41 4.53
C LEU A 178 2.61 -41.18 5.16
N PRO A 179 3.43 -41.89 4.40
CA PRO A 179 4.63 -42.54 4.93
C PRO A 179 5.65 -41.54 5.47
N SER A 180 6.46 -41.97 6.44
CA SER A 180 7.49 -41.12 7.08
C SER A 180 8.64 -40.75 6.14
N GLY A 181 8.81 -41.48 5.03
CA GLY A 181 9.87 -41.25 4.05
C GLY A 181 9.56 -40.18 2.99
N ILE A 182 8.45 -39.45 3.10
CA ILE A 182 8.10 -38.42 2.14
C ILE A 182 9.08 -37.25 2.20
N GLU A 183 9.63 -36.90 1.04
CA GLU A 183 10.58 -35.79 0.84
C GLU A 183 9.97 -34.65 0.00
N THR A 184 8.99 -34.96 -0.86
CA THR A 184 8.38 -33.93 -1.70
C THR A 184 6.86 -33.99 -1.72
N ILE A 185 6.23 -32.80 -1.74
CA ILE A 185 4.80 -32.62 -1.92
C ILE A 185 4.58 -31.79 -3.18
N GLY A 186 3.93 -32.38 -4.17
CA GLY A 186 3.71 -31.78 -5.48
C GLY A 186 2.76 -30.60 -5.49
N ALA A 187 2.62 -29.97 -6.65
CA ALA A 187 1.72 -28.84 -6.81
C ALA A 187 0.26 -29.28 -6.67
N SER A 188 -0.53 -28.55 -5.91
CA SER A 188 -1.94 -28.86 -5.63
C SER A 188 -2.18 -30.26 -5.06
N ALA A 189 -1.18 -30.90 -4.48
CA ALA A 189 -1.26 -32.29 -4.02
C ALA A 189 -2.46 -32.54 -3.10
N PHE A 190 -2.71 -31.61 -2.18
CA PHE A 190 -3.83 -31.66 -1.22
C PHE A 190 -4.69 -30.39 -1.26
N ALA A 191 -4.74 -29.71 -2.39
CA ALA A 191 -5.60 -28.55 -2.60
C ALA A 191 -7.07 -28.98 -2.64
N MET A 192 -7.57 -29.46 -1.50
CA MET A 192 -8.94 -29.92 -1.33
C MET A 192 -9.62 -29.16 -0.21
N TYR A 193 -10.88 -28.81 -0.41
CA TYR A 193 -11.75 -28.36 0.67
C TYR A 193 -12.51 -29.57 1.20
N SER A 194 -11.98 -30.18 2.26
CA SER A 194 -12.68 -31.26 2.95
C SER A 194 -12.98 -30.83 4.38
N PRO A 195 -14.20 -30.36 4.69
CA PRO A 195 -14.55 -29.89 6.04
C PRO A 195 -14.47 -30.98 7.10
N ASP A 196 -14.48 -32.26 6.67
CA ASP A 196 -14.49 -33.43 7.53
C ASP A 196 -13.12 -34.05 7.80
N LEU A 197 -12.04 -33.49 7.22
CA LEU A 197 -10.70 -34.01 7.44
C LEU A 197 -10.29 -33.85 8.92
N LYS A 198 -10.23 -34.96 9.65
CA LYS A 198 -9.86 -35.02 11.08
C LYS A 198 -8.40 -35.35 11.29
N THR A 199 -7.82 -36.09 10.34
CA THR A 199 -6.44 -36.59 10.42
C THR A 199 -5.69 -36.23 9.16
N PHE A 200 -4.61 -35.45 9.33
CA PHE A 200 -3.56 -35.29 8.33
C PHE A 200 -2.24 -35.57 9.05
N GLN A 201 -1.54 -36.62 8.63
CA GLN A 201 -0.39 -37.14 9.37
C GLN A 201 0.70 -37.60 8.39
N ILE A 202 1.95 -37.42 8.78
CA ILE A 202 3.14 -37.96 8.08
C ILE A 202 3.87 -38.87 9.07
N GLY A 203 4.09 -40.13 8.69
CA GLY A 203 4.63 -41.15 9.59
C GLY A 203 3.69 -41.43 10.77
N ASP A 204 4.25 -41.91 11.86
CA ASP A 204 3.51 -42.34 13.06
C ASP A 204 3.23 -41.20 14.06
N VAL A 205 3.51 -39.94 13.68
CA VAL A 205 3.35 -38.78 14.56
C VAL A 205 1.95 -38.24 14.50
N SER A 206 1.19 -38.32 15.58
CA SER A 206 -0.21 -37.86 15.68
C SER A 206 -0.38 -36.49 16.35
N GLY A 207 0.65 -36.00 17.08
CA GLY A 207 0.58 -34.77 17.89
C GLY A 207 0.72 -33.49 17.08
N TYR A 208 1.42 -33.53 15.98
CA TYR A 208 1.71 -32.39 15.10
C TYR A 208 1.83 -32.88 13.63
N ILE A 209 1.92 -31.95 12.68
CA ILE A 209 2.20 -32.25 11.27
C ILE A 209 3.71 -32.17 11.08
N ASP A 210 4.35 -33.30 10.80
CA ASP A 210 5.78 -33.40 10.65
C ASP A 210 6.23 -33.21 9.21
N LEU A 211 6.75 -32.06 8.87
CA LEU A 211 7.35 -31.75 7.57
C LEU A 211 8.90 -31.70 7.63
N THR A 212 9.51 -32.27 8.68
CA THR A 212 10.97 -32.11 8.88
C THR A 212 11.82 -32.85 7.84
N ASN A 213 11.27 -33.85 7.15
CA ASN A 213 11.93 -34.56 6.05
C ASN A 213 11.59 -33.97 4.68
N ILE A 214 10.64 -33.03 4.61
CA ILE A 214 10.20 -32.47 3.34
C ILE A 214 11.26 -31.52 2.78
N GLN A 215 11.66 -31.76 1.52
CA GLN A 215 12.61 -30.94 0.77
C GLN A 215 11.93 -29.88 -0.12
N SER A 216 10.71 -30.19 -0.59
CA SER A 216 9.96 -29.24 -1.41
C SER A 216 8.46 -29.37 -1.23
N ILE A 217 7.76 -28.22 -1.27
CA ILE A 217 6.31 -28.13 -1.31
C ILE A 217 5.93 -27.30 -2.53
N GLY A 218 5.17 -27.89 -3.45
CA GLY A 218 4.75 -27.24 -4.68
C GLY A 218 3.70 -26.16 -4.47
N THR A 219 3.39 -25.43 -5.53
CA THR A 219 2.32 -24.42 -5.58
C THR A 219 0.99 -25.04 -5.13
N PHE A 220 0.30 -24.42 -4.16
CA PHE A 220 -0.92 -24.94 -3.53
C PHE A 220 -0.77 -26.33 -2.89
N GLY A 221 0.43 -26.85 -2.68
CA GLY A 221 0.67 -28.25 -2.29
C GLY A 221 -0.09 -28.69 -1.04
N LEU A 222 -0.18 -27.85 -0.03
CA LEU A 222 -0.91 -28.05 1.23
C LEU A 222 -2.05 -27.03 1.41
N ALA A 223 -2.49 -26.35 0.35
CA ALA A 223 -3.52 -25.33 0.48
C ALA A 223 -4.90 -25.89 0.81
N ASN A 224 -5.69 -25.10 1.54
CA ASN A 224 -7.09 -25.40 1.88
C ASN A 224 -7.29 -26.69 2.70
N LEU A 225 -6.30 -27.11 3.48
CA LEU A 225 -6.52 -28.15 4.48
C LEU A 225 -7.55 -27.64 5.51
N PRO A 226 -8.50 -28.48 5.97
CA PRO A 226 -9.63 -28.01 6.76
C PRO A 226 -9.22 -27.45 8.12
N THR A 227 -9.85 -26.34 8.47
CA THR A 227 -9.47 -25.54 9.62
C THR A 227 -9.99 -26.05 10.97
N ASN A 228 -11.07 -26.83 10.97
CA ASN A 228 -11.79 -27.16 12.21
C ASN A 228 -11.05 -28.13 13.13
N HIS A 229 -10.33 -29.09 12.58
CA HIS A 229 -9.65 -30.14 13.35
C HIS A 229 -8.12 -29.96 13.44
N LEU A 230 -7.54 -29.18 12.50
CA LEU A 230 -6.10 -28.94 12.46
C LEU A 230 -5.69 -27.65 13.18
N SER A 231 -6.64 -26.82 13.62
CA SER A 231 -6.38 -25.50 14.24
C SER A 231 -5.57 -25.56 15.55
N THR A 232 -5.49 -26.74 16.18
CA THR A 232 -4.67 -26.98 17.39
C THR A 232 -3.38 -27.74 17.09
N LYS A 233 -3.17 -28.22 15.89
CA LYS A 233 -1.95 -28.95 15.50
C LYS A 233 -0.84 -27.99 15.12
N ASP A 234 0.34 -28.23 15.65
CA ASP A 234 1.54 -27.52 15.22
C ASP A 234 2.06 -28.14 13.92
N VAL A 235 2.73 -27.35 13.12
CA VAL A 235 3.43 -27.80 11.90
C VAL A 235 4.92 -27.61 12.12
N LYS A 236 5.71 -28.67 11.97
CA LYS A 236 7.17 -28.62 12.11
C LYS A 236 7.85 -28.73 10.76
N ILE A 237 8.77 -27.81 10.49
CA ILE A 237 9.63 -27.81 9.31
C ILE A 237 11.10 -27.75 9.74
N SER A 238 11.98 -28.30 8.92
CA SER A 238 13.43 -28.25 9.14
C SER A 238 14.15 -27.60 7.97
N ASN A 239 15.46 -27.41 8.11
CA ASN A 239 16.33 -26.93 7.04
C ASN A 239 16.58 -27.97 5.92
N ALA A 240 15.97 -29.15 5.99
CA ALA A 240 15.85 -30.05 4.83
C ALA A 240 15.03 -29.40 3.71
N LEU A 241 14.07 -28.54 4.07
CA LEU A 241 13.21 -27.82 3.14
C LEU A 241 14.03 -26.85 2.27
N LYS A 242 13.94 -26.99 0.94
CA LYS A 242 14.67 -26.19 -0.06
C LYS A 242 13.77 -25.27 -0.83
N SER A 243 12.47 -25.63 -0.96
CA SER A 243 11.54 -24.76 -1.67
C SER A 243 10.11 -24.83 -1.13
N ILE A 244 9.46 -23.66 -1.10
CA ILE A 244 8.00 -23.50 -0.83
C ILE A 244 7.39 -22.71 -1.96
N GLY A 245 6.48 -23.33 -2.70
CA GLY A 245 5.81 -22.73 -3.86
C GLY A 245 4.75 -21.69 -3.48
N SER A 246 4.23 -21.01 -4.50
CA SER A 246 3.18 -20.02 -4.35
C SER A 246 1.95 -20.61 -3.66
N GLU A 247 1.41 -19.90 -2.67
CA GLU A 247 0.18 -20.27 -1.97
C GLU A 247 0.18 -21.71 -1.38
N ALA A 248 1.39 -22.26 -1.12
CA ALA A 248 1.55 -23.63 -0.64
C ALA A 248 0.77 -23.92 0.65
N PHE A 249 0.66 -22.96 1.54
CA PHE A 249 -0.08 -23.07 2.82
C PHE A 249 -1.34 -22.20 2.86
N LYS A 250 -1.85 -21.76 1.71
CA LYS A 250 -3.00 -20.84 1.64
C LYS A 250 -4.24 -21.39 2.37
N ASN A 251 -4.93 -20.49 3.06
CA ASN A 251 -6.20 -20.75 3.76
C ASN A 251 -6.13 -21.84 4.85
N ASN A 252 -4.95 -22.13 5.37
CA ASN A 252 -4.81 -23.07 6.46
C ASN A 252 -4.94 -22.36 7.82
N ARG A 253 -5.31 -23.16 8.82
CA ARG A 253 -5.32 -22.75 10.22
C ARG A 253 -4.66 -23.83 11.06
N PHE A 254 -3.55 -23.49 11.72
CA PHE A 254 -2.78 -24.39 12.56
C PHE A 254 -2.56 -23.77 13.96
N GLY A 255 -1.98 -24.55 14.87
CA GLY A 255 -1.52 -24.09 16.19
C GLY A 255 -0.32 -23.16 16.03
N LYS A 256 0.86 -23.71 15.74
CA LYS A 256 2.11 -22.99 15.48
C LYS A 256 2.74 -23.51 14.19
N LEU A 257 3.56 -22.67 13.58
CA LEU A 257 4.60 -23.10 12.65
C LEU A 257 5.93 -23.13 13.44
N VAL A 258 6.55 -24.30 13.57
CA VAL A 258 7.80 -24.50 14.31
C VAL A 258 8.94 -24.74 13.32
N LEU A 259 9.93 -23.86 13.35
CA LEU A 259 11.19 -24.08 12.64
C LEU A 259 12.16 -24.79 13.59
N THR A 260 12.59 -25.99 13.21
CA THR A 260 13.55 -26.76 14.02
C THR A 260 14.97 -26.22 13.82
N ALA A 261 15.87 -26.52 14.77
CA ALA A 261 17.25 -26.09 14.71
C ALA A 261 17.91 -26.41 13.36
N GLY A 262 18.55 -25.41 12.75
CA GLY A 262 19.22 -25.56 11.45
C GLY A 262 19.47 -24.25 10.75
N ASP A 263 20.15 -24.31 9.60
CA ASP A 263 20.46 -23.16 8.76
C ASP A 263 19.57 -23.16 7.52
N TYR A 264 18.76 -22.12 7.37
CA TYR A 264 17.72 -21.96 6.34
C TYR A 264 18.14 -21.05 5.16
N ARG A 265 19.44 -20.67 5.05
CA ARG A 265 19.93 -19.73 4.03
C ARG A 265 19.65 -20.14 2.58
N ASP A 266 19.57 -21.44 2.31
CA ASP A 266 19.42 -21.99 0.95
C ASP A 266 17.96 -22.30 0.58
N ILE A 267 17.01 -21.85 1.38
CA ILE A 267 15.59 -22.07 1.10
C ILE A 267 15.07 -21.04 0.12
N SER A 268 14.34 -21.48 -0.89
CA SER A 268 13.58 -20.62 -1.81
C SER A 268 12.11 -20.60 -1.39
N VAL A 269 11.62 -19.45 -0.94
CA VAL A 269 10.23 -19.27 -0.50
C VAL A 269 9.55 -18.27 -1.41
N HIS A 270 8.43 -18.67 -2.01
CA HIS A 270 7.62 -17.72 -2.78
C HIS A 270 6.98 -16.70 -1.82
N SER A 271 7.00 -15.41 -2.18
CA SER A 271 6.50 -14.32 -1.31
C SER A 271 5.04 -14.49 -0.85
N ASN A 272 4.23 -15.24 -1.61
CA ASN A 272 2.84 -15.54 -1.29
C ASN A 272 2.62 -16.99 -0.79
N ALA A 273 3.68 -17.69 -0.37
CA ALA A 273 3.61 -19.10 0.05
C ALA A 273 2.60 -19.34 1.18
N PHE A 274 2.46 -18.40 2.08
CA PHE A 274 1.61 -18.47 3.27
C PHE A 274 0.33 -17.65 3.15
N GLY A 275 -0.13 -17.33 1.92
CA GLY A 275 -1.31 -16.50 1.69
C GLY A 275 -2.53 -16.96 2.49
N SER A 276 -3.06 -16.07 3.35
CA SER A 276 -4.19 -16.34 4.25
C SER A 276 -3.95 -17.49 5.27
N LEU A 277 -2.69 -17.84 5.58
CA LEU A 277 -2.36 -18.72 6.68
C LEU A 277 -2.72 -18.06 8.02
N TYR A 278 -3.39 -18.79 8.88
CA TYR A 278 -3.70 -18.38 10.25
C TYR A 278 -3.03 -19.30 11.26
N LEU A 279 -2.24 -18.74 12.17
CA LEU A 279 -1.57 -19.45 13.25
C LEU A 279 -2.10 -18.96 14.60
N THR A 280 -2.71 -19.85 15.39
CA THR A 280 -3.31 -19.50 16.69
C THR A 280 -2.25 -19.02 17.68
N ASN A 281 -1.05 -19.63 17.64
CA ASN A 281 0.05 -19.37 18.57
C ASN A 281 1.31 -18.80 17.86
N GLY A 282 1.21 -18.41 16.59
CA GLY A 282 2.27 -17.76 15.86
C GLY A 282 3.36 -18.71 15.32
N ILE A 283 4.54 -18.16 15.13
CA ILE A 283 5.74 -18.90 14.73
C ILE A 283 6.66 -19.09 15.92
N GLU A 284 7.28 -20.26 15.98
CA GLU A 284 8.31 -20.59 16.97
C GLU A 284 9.60 -21.02 16.23
N LEU A 285 10.70 -20.35 16.56
CA LEU A 285 12.03 -20.69 16.09
C LEU A 285 12.74 -21.40 17.24
N GLU A 286 13.07 -22.70 17.07
CA GLU A 286 13.82 -23.44 18.08
C GLU A 286 15.23 -22.87 18.23
N SER A 287 15.87 -23.14 19.36
CA SER A 287 17.29 -22.80 19.57
C SER A 287 18.14 -23.37 18.44
N GLY A 288 19.04 -22.54 17.89
CA GLY A 288 19.93 -22.93 16.78
C GLY A 288 19.35 -22.70 15.37
N VAL A 289 18.14 -22.15 15.22
CA VAL A 289 17.64 -21.66 13.94
C VAL A 289 18.47 -20.47 13.48
N LYS A 290 18.91 -20.50 12.20
CA LYS A 290 19.68 -19.44 11.55
C LYS A 290 19.15 -19.15 10.15
N ASN A 291 19.27 -17.89 9.71
CA ASN A 291 18.98 -17.44 8.34
C ASN A 291 17.54 -17.83 7.87
N ALA A 292 16.54 -17.66 8.72
CA ALA A 292 15.13 -18.01 8.43
C ALA A 292 14.33 -16.87 7.78
N ASP A 293 15.00 -15.77 7.36
CA ASP A 293 14.41 -14.53 6.89
C ASP A 293 13.39 -14.76 5.75
N ALA A 294 13.73 -15.59 4.77
CA ALA A 294 12.85 -15.88 3.64
C ALA A 294 11.48 -16.48 4.07
N ILE A 295 11.46 -17.28 5.14
CA ILE A 295 10.21 -17.83 5.68
C ILE A 295 9.46 -16.76 6.46
N ILE A 296 10.16 -16.02 7.32
CA ILE A 296 9.57 -14.96 8.14
C ILE A 296 8.94 -13.89 7.26
N ASP A 297 9.66 -13.40 6.25
CA ASP A 297 9.18 -12.40 5.30
C ASP A 297 7.94 -12.87 4.54
N ALA A 298 7.95 -14.11 4.05
CA ALA A 298 6.80 -14.67 3.35
C ALA A 298 5.56 -14.80 4.26
N VAL A 299 5.75 -15.08 5.56
CA VAL A 299 4.66 -15.12 6.54
C VAL A 299 4.18 -13.70 6.88
N LEU A 300 5.08 -12.75 7.03
CA LEU A 300 4.75 -11.33 7.26
C LEU A 300 3.94 -10.74 6.09
N ASN A 301 4.28 -11.11 4.85
CA ASN A 301 3.54 -10.70 3.65
C ASN A 301 2.07 -11.15 3.68
N ALA A 302 1.76 -12.25 4.33
CA ALA A 302 0.38 -12.72 4.51
C ALA A 302 -0.46 -11.84 5.45
N LYS A 303 0.18 -11.00 6.31
CA LYS A 303 -0.43 -10.05 7.26
C LYS A 303 -1.49 -10.67 8.19
N LYS A 304 -1.32 -11.94 8.55
CA LYS A 304 -2.26 -12.69 9.42
C LYS A 304 -1.62 -13.23 10.69
N VAL A 305 -0.31 -13.40 10.69
CA VAL A 305 0.45 -13.91 11.84
C VAL A 305 1.10 -12.74 12.54
N THR A 306 0.79 -12.54 13.80
CA THR A 306 1.28 -11.39 14.57
C THR A 306 2.35 -11.74 15.60
N LYS A 307 2.58 -13.04 15.89
CA LYS A 307 3.48 -13.45 16.95
C LYS A 307 4.61 -14.35 16.43
N PHE A 308 5.86 -14.00 16.77
CA PHE A 308 7.06 -14.74 16.44
C PHE A 308 7.87 -14.94 17.72
N THR A 309 8.28 -16.17 18.02
CA THR A 309 8.99 -16.52 19.24
C THR A 309 10.33 -17.16 18.88
N GLN A 310 11.44 -16.53 19.25
CA GLN A 310 12.78 -17.11 19.16
C GLN A 310 13.13 -17.77 20.49
N LEU A 311 13.48 -19.06 20.48
CA LEU A 311 13.96 -19.77 21.64
C LEU A 311 15.49 -19.82 21.68
N PHE A 312 16.06 -19.88 22.90
CA PHE A 312 17.50 -19.98 23.16
C PHE A 312 17.80 -21.24 23.98
N GLU A 313 19.08 -21.69 23.97
CA GLU A 313 19.50 -22.94 24.60
C GLU A 313 19.22 -23.04 26.11
N ASP A 314 19.18 -21.89 26.80
CA ASP A 314 18.92 -21.81 28.22
C ASP A 314 17.43 -21.71 28.60
N GLY A 315 16.53 -21.96 27.62
CA GLY A 315 15.10 -21.89 27.77
C GLY A 315 14.53 -20.48 27.79
N LYS A 316 15.36 -19.47 27.52
CA LYS A 316 14.94 -18.10 27.36
C LYS A 316 14.28 -17.88 25.99
N SER A 317 13.54 -16.78 25.85
CA SER A 317 12.84 -16.44 24.61
C SER A 317 12.82 -14.95 24.35
N ALA A 318 12.83 -14.58 23.05
CA ALA A 318 12.47 -13.28 22.55
C ALA A 318 11.16 -13.42 21.75
N VAL A 319 10.17 -12.63 22.11
CA VAL A 319 8.84 -12.67 21.49
C VAL A 319 8.59 -11.34 20.76
N TYR A 320 8.41 -11.44 19.46
CA TYR A 320 8.09 -10.32 18.59
C TYR A 320 6.59 -10.33 18.27
N THR A 321 5.92 -9.23 18.56
CA THR A 321 4.49 -9.06 18.26
C THR A 321 4.33 -7.93 17.25
N VAL A 322 3.84 -8.26 16.05
CA VAL A 322 3.78 -7.36 14.88
C VAL A 322 2.50 -6.55 14.87
N ASP A 323 2.64 -5.24 14.72
CA ASP A 323 1.58 -4.31 14.37
C ASP A 323 1.72 -3.88 12.89
N TYR A 324 0.92 -4.46 12.04
CA TYR A 324 0.94 -4.19 10.60
C TYR A 324 0.46 -2.79 10.22
N ALA A 325 -0.40 -2.18 11.05
CA ALA A 325 -0.97 -0.87 10.78
C ALA A 325 0.08 0.23 10.98
N ASN A 326 0.87 0.11 12.04
CA ASN A 326 1.87 1.10 12.42
C ASN A 326 3.29 0.75 11.94
N LYS A 327 3.47 -0.41 11.28
CA LYS A 327 4.79 -0.94 10.88
C LYS A 327 5.77 -1.03 12.07
N THR A 328 5.28 -1.48 13.20
CA THR A 328 6.07 -1.68 14.43
C THR A 328 6.03 -3.12 14.88
N VAL A 329 7.02 -3.53 15.65
CA VAL A 329 7.05 -4.82 16.34
C VAL A 329 7.42 -4.61 17.79
N SER A 330 6.57 -5.08 18.71
CA SER A 330 6.88 -5.11 20.14
C SER A 330 7.77 -6.30 20.43
N LEU A 331 8.88 -6.09 21.12
CA LEU A 331 9.83 -7.12 21.53
C LEU A 331 9.76 -7.34 23.04
N GLU A 332 9.34 -8.54 23.45
CA GLU A 332 9.36 -9.00 24.84
C GLU A 332 10.51 -9.96 25.03
N LEU A 333 11.36 -9.72 26.03
CA LEU A 333 12.50 -10.56 26.38
C LEU A 333 12.27 -11.29 27.71
N SER A 334 12.52 -12.58 27.74
CA SER A 334 12.53 -13.30 29.01
C SER A 334 13.68 -12.80 29.91
N SER A 335 13.50 -12.94 31.24
CA SER A 335 14.46 -12.47 32.25
C SER A 335 15.88 -12.99 31.96
N GLY A 336 16.87 -12.09 31.99
CA GLY A 336 18.29 -12.38 31.79
C GLY A 336 18.74 -12.35 30.31
N LEU A 337 17.88 -11.96 29.36
CA LEU A 337 18.34 -11.51 28.04
C LEU A 337 18.64 -10.02 28.10
N ASN A 338 19.78 -9.62 27.48
CA ASN A 338 20.12 -8.19 27.40
C ASN A 338 19.47 -7.59 26.16
N ALA A 339 18.63 -6.58 26.33
CA ALA A 339 17.95 -5.88 25.25
C ALA A 339 18.91 -5.30 24.20
N GLU A 340 20.13 -4.91 24.59
CA GLU A 340 21.15 -4.40 23.67
C GLU A 340 21.57 -5.41 22.60
N ASN A 341 21.45 -6.72 22.86
CA ASN A 341 21.77 -7.77 21.90
C ASN A 341 20.68 -7.97 20.84
N PHE A 342 19.51 -7.33 21.02
CA PHE A 342 18.35 -7.39 20.13
C PHE A 342 17.99 -6.03 19.56
N ALA A 343 18.84 -5.02 19.81
CA ALA A 343 18.63 -3.63 19.44
C ALA A 343 19.00 -3.38 17.96
N GLU A 344 18.46 -4.19 17.05
CA GLU A 344 18.39 -3.78 15.66
C GLU A 344 17.27 -2.74 15.51
N GLU A 345 17.54 -1.67 14.80
CA GLU A 345 16.55 -0.59 14.55
C GLU A 345 15.32 -1.14 13.84
N PHE A 346 15.54 -2.12 12.98
CA PHE A 346 14.49 -2.75 12.18
C PHE A 346 14.57 -4.27 12.28
N TRP A 347 13.44 -4.89 12.50
CA TRP A 347 13.24 -6.32 12.37
C TRP A 347 12.33 -6.56 11.16
N HIS A 348 12.88 -7.16 10.08
CA HIS A 348 12.17 -7.42 8.83
C HIS A 348 11.39 -6.18 8.29
N GLY A 349 11.98 -4.98 8.38
CA GLY A 349 11.39 -3.74 7.93
C GLY A 349 10.36 -3.10 8.87
N TYR A 350 10.20 -3.64 10.09
CA TYR A 350 9.37 -3.08 11.16
C TYR A 350 10.25 -2.43 12.22
N THR A 351 9.85 -1.24 12.69
CA THR A 351 10.55 -0.57 13.81
C THR A 351 10.39 -1.36 15.10
N VAL A 352 11.48 -1.71 15.75
CA VAL A 352 11.47 -2.48 17.00
C VAL A 352 11.16 -1.58 18.17
N LEU A 353 10.05 -1.87 18.84
CA LEU A 353 9.68 -1.27 20.13
C LEU A 353 10.04 -2.27 21.23
N LEU A 354 10.97 -1.92 22.07
CA LEU A 354 11.22 -2.71 23.28
C LEU A 354 9.97 -2.66 24.16
N SER A 355 9.46 -3.80 24.53
CA SER A 355 8.25 -3.91 25.37
C SER A 355 8.54 -3.55 26.83
N GLU A 356 9.63 -2.86 27.11
CA GLU A 356 9.94 -2.38 28.43
C GLU A 356 9.12 -1.13 28.71
N THR A 357 8.00 -1.30 29.41
CA THR A 357 7.29 -0.19 30.02
C THR A 357 8.06 0.26 31.25
N ILE A 358 8.67 1.42 31.17
CA ILE A 358 9.39 2.01 32.29
C ILE A 358 8.54 3.11 32.90
N THR A 359 8.38 3.06 34.21
CA THR A 359 7.89 4.21 34.97
C THR A 359 9.09 5.02 35.45
N ASP A 360 9.02 6.34 35.37
CA ASP A 360 10.06 7.19 35.92
C ASP A 360 10.20 7.05 37.46
N ASP A 361 11.30 7.52 38.03
CA ASP A 361 11.59 7.34 39.46
C ASP A 361 10.56 8.05 40.37
N ALA A 362 9.81 9.00 39.85
CA ALA A 362 8.74 9.68 40.56
C ALA A 362 7.37 8.99 40.40
N GLY A 363 7.26 7.95 39.59
CA GLY A 363 5.99 7.25 39.30
C GLY A 363 4.98 8.08 38.50
N VAL A 364 5.43 9.08 37.75
CA VAL A 364 4.59 10.05 37.02
C VAL A 364 4.41 9.67 35.54
N TRP A 365 5.50 9.26 34.89
CA TRP A 365 5.54 8.99 33.47
C TRP A 365 5.70 7.51 33.17
N GLU A 366 4.79 6.97 32.39
CA GLU A 366 4.91 5.65 31.82
C GLU A 366 5.33 5.76 30.36
N ILE A 367 6.42 5.10 29.96
CA ILE A 367 6.98 5.18 28.62
C ILE A 367 7.16 3.84 27.98
N GLN A 368 6.98 3.79 26.68
CA GLN A 368 7.42 2.69 25.82
C GLN A 368 8.77 3.05 25.22
N CYS A 369 9.76 2.21 25.44
CA CYS A 369 11.12 2.40 24.99
C CYS A 369 11.31 1.89 23.54
N ALA A 370 12.20 2.53 22.81
CA ALA A 370 12.67 2.10 21.51
C ALA A 370 14.13 2.51 21.30
N ILE A 371 14.78 1.89 20.31
CA ILE A 371 16.12 2.32 19.85
C ILE A 371 15.97 2.70 18.37
N ALA A 372 16.39 3.91 17.99
CA ALA A 372 16.38 4.38 16.63
C ALA A 372 17.70 5.10 16.34
N ASN A 373 18.36 4.76 15.22
CA ASN A 373 19.68 5.30 14.83
C ASN A 373 20.74 5.22 15.96
N GLY A 374 20.67 4.18 16.79
CA GLY A 374 21.56 4.01 17.95
C GLY A 374 21.22 4.90 19.16
N GLU A 375 20.16 5.71 19.10
CA GLU A 375 19.69 6.54 20.21
C GLU A 375 18.57 5.83 20.98
N LYS A 376 18.61 5.93 22.32
CA LYS A 376 17.50 5.49 23.18
C LYS A 376 16.38 6.55 23.10
N ILE A 377 15.25 6.17 22.52
CA ILE A 377 14.08 7.04 22.38
C ILE A 377 12.88 6.44 23.09
N CYS A 378 11.88 7.25 23.41
CA CYS A 378 10.63 6.75 23.97
C CYS A 378 9.40 7.53 23.51
N THR A 379 8.28 6.84 23.60
CA THR A 379 6.93 7.40 23.52
C THR A 379 6.33 7.40 24.93
N ILE A 380 5.80 8.52 25.38
CA ILE A 380 5.01 8.58 26.62
C ILE A 380 3.68 7.88 26.35
N ILE A 381 3.36 6.83 27.11
CA ILE A 381 2.15 6.03 26.93
C ILE A 381 1.19 6.15 28.13
N GLY A 382 1.64 6.73 29.25
CA GLY A 382 0.81 6.97 30.42
C GLY A 382 1.28 8.15 31.27
N TYR A 383 0.32 8.73 32.01
CA TYR A 383 0.56 9.81 32.95
C TYR A 383 -0.20 9.57 34.27
N HIS A 384 0.52 9.48 35.39
CA HIS A 384 -0.01 9.19 36.72
C HIS A 384 0.10 10.37 37.69
N GLY A 385 0.46 11.56 37.13
CA GLY A 385 0.60 12.77 37.94
C GLY A 385 -0.73 13.39 38.37
N LYS A 386 -0.65 14.43 39.23
CA LYS A 386 -1.81 15.07 39.86
C LYS A 386 -2.55 16.07 38.95
N GLY A 387 -2.05 16.34 37.73
CA GLY A 387 -2.55 17.43 36.85
C GLY A 387 -1.94 18.79 37.19
N GLY A 388 -2.67 19.88 36.96
CA GLY A 388 -2.19 21.24 37.05
C GLY A 388 -1.33 21.63 35.85
N ALA A 389 -0.25 22.37 36.11
CA ALA A 389 0.72 22.73 35.06
C ALA A 389 1.69 21.57 34.84
N ILE A 390 1.55 20.88 33.72
CA ILE A 390 2.48 19.81 33.33
C ILE A 390 3.57 20.34 32.38
N LYS A 391 4.76 19.80 32.55
CA LYS A 391 5.90 20.07 31.71
C LYS A 391 6.42 18.75 31.14
N ILE A 392 6.24 18.52 29.84
CA ILE A 392 6.68 17.31 29.16
C ILE A 392 8.21 17.27 29.15
N PRO A 393 8.85 16.24 29.74
CA PRO A 393 10.30 16.17 29.82
C PRO A 393 10.94 15.93 28.46
N ALA A 394 12.16 16.42 28.28
CA ALA A 394 12.96 16.14 27.08
C ALA A 394 13.53 14.70 27.09
N LYS A 395 13.76 14.18 28.30
CA LYS A 395 14.19 12.82 28.55
C LYS A 395 13.49 12.23 29.77
N ILE A 396 13.22 10.94 29.71
CA ILE A 396 12.78 10.15 30.86
C ILE A 396 13.82 9.06 31.05
N LYS A 397 14.50 9.06 32.22
CA LYS A 397 15.75 8.30 32.38
C LYS A 397 16.73 8.61 31.24
N ASP A 398 17.21 7.61 30.53
CA ASP A 398 18.16 7.78 29.42
C ASP A 398 17.45 7.96 28.07
N TYR A 399 16.14 7.84 28.02
CA TYR A 399 15.38 7.85 26.77
C TYR A 399 14.93 9.25 26.37
N ILE A 400 15.20 9.64 25.14
CA ILE A 400 14.75 10.91 24.54
C ILE A 400 13.25 10.78 24.23
N VAL A 401 12.43 11.72 24.71
CA VAL A 401 11.00 11.74 24.40
C VAL A 401 10.79 12.21 22.95
N LYS A 402 10.33 11.32 22.09
CA LYS A 402 10.03 11.57 20.68
C LYS A 402 8.55 11.70 20.39
N ALA A 403 7.68 11.12 21.22
CA ALA A 403 6.25 11.17 20.99
C ALA A 403 5.47 11.16 22.32
N ILE A 404 4.27 11.71 22.26
CA ILE A 404 3.18 11.47 23.21
C ILE A 404 2.20 10.55 22.51
N GLY A 405 1.97 9.37 23.04
CA GLY A 405 1.13 8.34 22.48
C GLY A 405 -0.36 8.69 22.49
N ASP A 406 -1.14 7.81 21.91
CA ASP A 406 -2.59 7.93 21.84
C ASP A 406 -3.24 7.88 23.23
N ASN A 407 -4.21 8.74 23.48
CA ASN A 407 -5.05 8.78 24.69
C ASN A 407 -4.30 9.06 26.01
N VAL A 408 -3.03 9.43 26.02
CA VAL A 408 -2.21 9.58 27.26
C VAL A 408 -2.86 10.48 28.31
N PHE A 409 -3.41 11.61 27.91
CA PHE A 409 -4.11 12.55 28.78
C PHE A 409 -5.60 12.67 28.46
N LYS A 410 -6.16 11.71 27.72
CA LYS A 410 -7.57 11.75 27.33
C LYS A 410 -8.48 11.88 28.54
N ASN A 411 -9.41 12.83 28.47
CA ASN A 411 -10.40 13.10 29.52
C ASN A 411 -9.80 13.49 30.89
N ASN A 412 -8.56 13.99 30.91
CA ASN A 412 -7.96 14.50 32.16
C ASN A 412 -8.45 15.91 32.44
N ASP A 413 -9.41 16.02 33.36
CA ASP A 413 -10.05 17.27 33.77
C ASP A 413 -9.20 18.12 34.75
N LYS A 414 -7.99 17.69 35.07
CA LYS A 414 -7.11 18.35 36.04
C LYS A 414 -5.92 19.06 35.41
N ILE A 415 -5.70 18.91 34.13
CA ILE A 415 -4.57 19.57 33.43
C ILE A 415 -4.96 21.00 33.10
N GLU A 416 -4.19 21.96 33.60
CA GLU A 416 -4.41 23.38 33.38
C GLU A 416 -3.47 24.00 32.36
N LYS A 417 -2.26 23.44 32.25
CA LYS A 417 -1.21 23.95 31.35
C LYS A 417 -0.33 22.81 30.84
N VAL A 418 0.00 22.85 29.57
CA VAL A 418 0.95 21.94 28.92
C VAL A 418 2.11 22.72 28.33
N THR A 419 3.31 22.39 28.73
CA THR A 419 4.57 22.95 28.19
C THR A 419 5.58 21.83 27.98
N PHE A 420 6.64 22.12 27.23
CA PHE A 420 7.72 21.18 27.00
C PHE A 420 9.03 21.71 27.59
N GLU A 421 9.90 20.85 28.02
CA GLU A 421 11.23 21.23 28.45
C GLU A 421 12.04 21.83 27.31
N LYS A 422 13.02 22.68 27.66
CA LYS A 422 13.95 23.22 26.68
C LYS A 422 14.70 22.07 25.96
N ASN A 423 14.88 22.21 24.65
CA ASN A 423 15.49 21.21 23.77
C ASN A 423 14.69 19.88 23.73
N ASN A 424 13.39 19.92 24.01
CA ASN A 424 12.52 18.76 23.82
C ASN A 424 12.50 18.38 22.33
N GLN A 425 12.56 17.07 22.05
CA GLN A 425 12.62 16.52 20.70
C GLN A 425 11.33 15.76 20.32
N CYS A 426 10.22 16.07 20.97
CA CYS A 426 8.92 15.46 20.65
C CYS A 426 8.47 15.89 19.26
N GLU A 427 8.31 14.91 18.39
CA GLU A 427 7.94 15.08 16.98
C GLU A 427 6.46 14.78 16.75
N GLU A 428 5.82 14.04 17.66
CA GLU A 428 4.45 13.60 17.49
C GLU A 428 3.61 13.73 18.77
N ILE A 429 2.37 14.20 18.60
CA ILE A 429 1.30 14.12 19.58
C ILE A 429 0.22 13.21 19.01
N GLY A 430 -0.03 12.08 19.65
CA GLY A 430 -0.91 11.00 19.20
C GLY A 430 -2.40 11.37 19.16
N ASN A 431 -3.19 10.41 18.68
CA ASN A 431 -4.63 10.60 18.58
C ASN A 431 -5.28 10.68 19.98
N TYR A 432 -6.22 11.60 20.15
CA TYR A 432 -6.85 11.87 21.46
C TYR A 432 -5.86 12.13 22.61
N ALA A 433 -4.59 12.41 22.33
CA ALA A 433 -3.56 12.50 23.36
C ALA A 433 -3.98 13.42 24.52
N PHE A 434 -4.57 14.56 24.20
CA PHE A 434 -5.19 15.46 25.17
C PHE A 434 -6.71 15.60 24.99
N GLY A 435 -7.34 14.83 24.11
CA GLY A 435 -8.76 14.98 23.75
C GLY A 435 -9.69 14.88 24.96
N PHE A 436 -10.70 15.74 25.01
CA PHE A 436 -11.69 15.74 26.08
C PHE A 436 -13.08 15.42 25.55
N ASP A 437 -13.60 14.24 25.89
CA ASP A 437 -14.90 13.77 25.45
C ASP A 437 -15.87 13.72 26.65
N PRO A 438 -16.74 14.73 26.82
CA PRO A 438 -17.65 14.81 27.95
C PRO A 438 -18.74 13.72 27.95
N GLU A 439 -19.04 13.11 26.81
CA GLU A 439 -20.05 12.04 26.75
C GLU A 439 -19.58 10.75 27.41
N THR A 440 -18.29 10.50 27.40
CA THR A 440 -17.68 9.31 27.99
C THR A 440 -17.33 9.47 29.47
N VAL A 441 -17.21 10.70 29.97
CA VAL A 441 -16.80 10.95 31.37
C VAL A 441 -17.97 11.40 32.25
N ASN A 442 -18.51 12.55 31.97
CA ASN A 442 -19.67 13.17 32.63
C ASN A 442 -20.00 14.45 31.89
N LYS A 443 -21.23 14.66 31.46
CA LYS A 443 -21.68 15.84 30.71
C LYS A 443 -21.46 17.19 31.44
N GLU A 444 -21.25 17.16 32.73
CA GLU A 444 -20.99 18.36 33.55
C GLU A 444 -19.49 18.71 33.65
N LYS A 445 -18.59 17.81 33.22
CA LYS A 445 -17.16 18.07 33.31
C LYS A 445 -16.65 18.74 32.03
N GLU A 446 -15.74 19.67 32.20
CA GLU A 446 -15.02 20.36 31.12
C GLU A 446 -13.51 20.27 31.37
N SER A 447 -12.73 20.38 30.32
CA SER A 447 -11.29 20.50 30.40
C SER A 447 -10.88 21.81 31.09
N GLU A 448 -9.93 21.75 32.00
CA GLU A 448 -9.35 22.93 32.68
C GLU A 448 -8.16 23.53 31.91
N LEU A 449 -7.79 23.00 30.75
CA LEU A 449 -6.64 23.43 29.97
C LEU A 449 -6.80 24.87 29.48
N THR A 450 -5.88 25.73 29.90
CA THR A 450 -5.85 27.17 29.60
C THR A 450 -4.63 27.59 28.80
N LYS A 451 -3.60 26.73 28.70
CA LYS A 451 -2.38 27.05 27.95
C LYS A 451 -1.72 25.81 27.37
N ILE A 452 -1.32 25.91 26.10
CA ILE A 452 -0.50 24.93 25.38
C ILE A 452 0.67 25.68 24.76
N GLU A 453 1.89 25.16 24.93
CA GLU A 453 3.10 25.60 24.21
C GLU A 453 3.72 24.38 23.55
N PHE A 454 3.81 24.36 22.21
CA PHE A 454 4.39 23.25 21.46
C PHE A 454 5.92 23.36 21.39
N PRO A 455 6.64 22.21 21.26
CA PRO A 455 8.07 22.21 20.97
C PRO A 455 8.32 22.50 19.48
N ASP A 456 9.45 23.13 19.16
CA ASP A 456 9.84 23.44 17.78
C ASP A 456 10.03 22.18 16.92
N SER A 457 10.30 21.04 17.55
CA SER A 457 10.50 19.75 16.91
C SER A 457 9.21 19.07 16.41
N LEU A 458 8.03 19.59 16.80
CA LEU A 458 6.75 18.92 16.53
C LEU A 458 6.44 18.90 15.02
N LYS A 459 6.21 17.70 14.48
CA LYS A 459 5.88 17.45 13.08
C LYS A 459 4.44 17.03 12.86
N ARG A 460 3.83 16.35 13.84
CA ARG A 460 2.48 15.80 13.70
C ARG A 460 1.63 16.02 14.93
N ILE A 461 0.41 16.48 14.69
CA ILE A 461 -0.67 16.52 15.69
C ILE A 461 -1.74 15.52 15.24
N GLY A 462 -2.01 14.51 16.05
CA GLY A 462 -2.94 13.41 15.76
C GLY A 462 -4.41 13.83 15.72
N SER A 463 -5.25 12.92 15.26
CA SER A 463 -6.69 13.15 15.21
C SER A 463 -7.27 13.27 16.63
N TYR A 464 -8.18 14.25 16.80
CA TYR A 464 -8.79 14.54 18.10
C TYR A 464 -7.80 14.91 19.22
N ALA A 465 -6.55 15.23 18.89
CA ALA A 465 -5.49 15.42 19.89
C ALA A 465 -5.84 16.51 20.93
N PHE A 466 -6.51 17.56 20.52
CA PHE A 466 -7.00 18.67 21.39
C PHE A 466 -8.50 18.89 21.20
N TYR A 467 -9.26 17.81 21.08
CA TYR A 467 -10.70 17.82 20.90
C TYR A 467 -11.42 18.41 22.12
N ASN A 468 -12.33 19.40 21.88
CA ASN A 468 -13.29 19.94 22.83
C ASN A 468 -12.67 20.80 23.97
N TYR A 469 -11.67 21.64 23.65
CA TYR A 469 -11.04 22.55 24.61
C TYR A 469 -11.77 23.90 24.72
N ARG A 470 -12.88 23.93 25.43
CA ARG A 470 -13.77 25.11 25.52
C ARG A 470 -13.21 26.28 26.33
N LYS A 471 -12.32 26.02 27.31
CA LYS A 471 -11.75 27.03 28.20
C LYS A 471 -10.41 27.61 27.73
N LEU A 472 -9.84 27.11 26.63
CA LEU A 472 -8.59 27.62 26.10
C LEU A 472 -8.77 29.10 25.67
N PRO A 473 -8.13 30.07 26.29
CA PRO A 473 -8.40 31.48 26.02
C PRO A 473 -7.66 32.01 24.79
N GLN A 474 -6.55 31.36 24.44
CA GLN A 474 -5.66 31.74 23.34
C GLN A 474 -5.32 30.49 22.52
N PHE A 475 -5.43 30.58 21.19
CA PHE A 475 -5.00 29.51 20.32
C PHE A 475 -3.47 29.39 20.37
N PRO A 476 -2.90 28.18 20.48
CA PRO A 476 -1.45 27.99 20.52
C PRO A 476 -0.78 28.32 19.18
N GLU A 477 0.43 28.86 19.22
CA GLU A 477 1.26 28.99 18.02
C GLU A 477 1.64 27.60 17.50
N LEU A 478 1.53 27.42 16.18
CA LEU A 478 1.91 26.19 15.50
C LEU A 478 3.41 26.27 15.13
N PRO A 479 4.21 25.22 15.42
CA PRO A 479 5.65 25.26 15.12
C PRO A 479 5.92 25.13 13.62
N GLU A 480 6.99 25.80 13.17
CA GLU A 480 7.37 25.89 11.75
C GLU A 480 7.74 24.54 11.11
N GLY A 481 8.07 23.51 11.92
CA GLY A 481 8.34 22.14 11.46
C GLY A 481 7.10 21.27 11.30
N LEU A 482 5.91 21.77 11.62
CA LEU A 482 4.67 20.99 11.60
C LEU A 482 4.27 20.63 10.17
N THR A 483 3.98 19.35 9.91
CA THR A 483 3.62 18.82 8.57
C THR A 483 2.17 18.37 8.48
N THR A 484 1.60 17.88 9.60
CA THR A 484 0.28 17.27 9.61
C THR A 484 -0.55 17.69 10.80
N ILE A 485 -1.79 18.08 10.54
CA ILE A 485 -2.82 18.34 11.56
C ILE A 485 -3.97 17.35 11.31
N GLY A 486 -4.20 16.44 12.25
CA GLY A 486 -5.17 15.35 12.12
C GLY A 486 -6.63 15.80 12.13
N SER A 487 -7.50 14.86 11.81
CA SER A 487 -8.95 15.12 11.82
C SER A 487 -9.44 15.50 13.21
N GLN A 488 -10.26 16.55 13.29
CA GLN A 488 -10.84 17.08 14.54
C GLN A 488 -9.79 17.42 15.62
N ALA A 489 -8.54 17.69 15.22
CA ALA A 489 -7.43 17.92 16.16
C ALA A 489 -7.73 19.05 17.16
N PHE A 490 -8.37 20.14 16.73
CA PHE A 490 -8.77 21.27 17.56
C PHE A 490 -10.29 21.51 17.53
N TRP A 491 -11.07 20.47 17.28
CA TRP A 491 -12.52 20.60 17.20
C TRP A 491 -13.12 21.18 18.49
N ASN A 492 -14.00 22.18 18.35
CA ASN A 492 -14.75 22.81 19.45
C ASN A 492 -13.87 23.49 20.52
N ALA A 493 -13.02 24.40 20.08
CA ALA A 493 -12.30 25.34 20.93
C ALA A 493 -12.83 26.79 20.76
N PRO A 494 -14.09 27.10 21.15
CA PRO A 494 -14.79 28.33 20.79
C PRO A 494 -14.22 29.57 21.46
N SER A 495 -13.49 29.44 22.58
CA SER A 495 -12.88 30.53 23.34
C SER A 495 -11.43 30.81 22.93
N ALA A 496 -10.79 29.91 22.18
CA ALA A 496 -9.39 30.03 21.78
C ALA A 496 -9.22 31.16 20.78
N LYS A 497 -8.80 32.34 21.24
CA LYS A 497 -8.66 33.55 20.44
C LYS A 497 -7.41 33.45 19.57
N ALA A 498 -7.55 33.85 18.32
CA ALA A 498 -6.46 34.21 17.43
C ALA A 498 -6.97 35.30 16.48
N ASP A 499 -6.34 36.45 16.46
CA ASP A 499 -6.64 37.46 15.46
C ASP A 499 -6.23 36.97 14.07
N LEU A 500 -5.12 36.23 14.01
CA LEU A 500 -4.63 35.53 12.83
C LEU A 500 -4.05 34.17 13.25
N LEU A 501 -4.65 33.06 12.73
CA LEU A 501 -4.06 31.73 12.79
C LEU A 501 -3.14 31.55 11.57
N VAL A 502 -1.85 31.35 11.81
CA VAL A 502 -0.88 31.06 10.75
C VAL A 502 -0.64 29.57 10.70
N ILE A 503 -0.87 28.98 9.53
CA ILE A 503 -0.52 27.59 9.22
C ILE A 503 0.86 27.61 8.57
N PRO A 504 1.88 26.95 9.15
CA PRO A 504 3.26 26.95 8.66
C PRO A 504 3.42 26.45 7.22
N GLU A 505 4.50 26.86 6.57
CA GLU A 505 4.85 26.49 5.19
C GLU A 505 5.00 24.96 5.02
N THR A 506 5.45 24.27 6.05
CA THR A 506 5.70 22.83 6.06
C THR A 506 4.42 21.99 6.16
N VAL A 507 3.26 22.57 6.53
CA VAL A 507 2.00 21.83 6.67
C VAL A 507 1.45 21.44 5.29
N THR A 508 1.39 20.16 5.03
CA THR A 508 0.86 19.62 3.77
C THR A 508 -0.49 18.92 3.93
N GLU A 509 -0.92 18.65 5.17
CA GLU A 509 -2.18 17.97 5.45
C GLU A 509 -2.91 18.59 6.63
N ILE A 510 -4.19 18.90 6.42
CA ILE A 510 -5.14 19.30 7.45
C ILE A 510 -6.37 18.40 7.34
N GLY A 511 -6.61 17.59 8.36
CA GLY A 511 -7.67 16.58 8.37
C GLY A 511 -9.10 17.16 8.45
N ASN A 512 -10.07 16.26 8.31
CA ASN A 512 -11.48 16.61 8.38
C ASN A 512 -11.82 17.31 9.70
N GLN A 513 -12.54 18.44 9.61
CA GLN A 513 -13.04 19.18 10.78
C GLN A 513 -11.96 19.64 11.77
N ALA A 514 -10.70 19.77 11.32
CA ALA A 514 -9.56 20.03 12.22
C ALA A 514 -9.77 21.26 13.12
N PHE A 515 -10.33 22.35 12.59
CA PHE A 515 -10.61 23.60 13.34
C PHE A 515 -12.11 23.90 13.43
N ARG A 516 -12.97 22.89 13.27
CA ARG A 516 -14.41 23.09 13.34
C ARG A 516 -14.83 23.63 14.70
N TRP A 517 -15.68 24.67 14.70
CA TRP A 517 -16.17 25.38 15.86
C TRP A 517 -15.10 26.09 16.72
N CYS A 518 -14.01 26.52 16.10
CA CYS A 518 -13.03 27.41 16.68
C CYS A 518 -13.44 28.90 16.47
N GLY A 519 -14.60 29.27 16.99
CA GLY A 519 -15.26 30.54 16.68
C GLY A 519 -14.53 31.81 17.17
N ALA A 520 -13.47 31.72 17.97
CA ALA A 520 -12.68 32.88 18.38
C ALA A 520 -11.45 33.10 17.47
N ILE A 521 -11.18 32.21 16.50
CA ILE A 521 -10.23 32.45 15.40
C ILE A 521 -10.91 33.39 14.41
N ARG A 522 -10.29 34.54 14.16
CA ARG A 522 -10.86 35.56 13.26
C ARG A 522 -10.42 35.38 11.82
N ASN A 523 -9.12 35.18 11.62
CA ASN A 523 -8.51 35.08 10.31
C ASN A 523 -7.57 33.88 10.26
N VAL A 524 -7.34 33.34 9.07
CA VAL A 524 -6.42 32.22 8.83
C VAL A 524 -5.51 32.59 7.66
N ARG A 525 -4.21 32.30 7.79
CA ARG A 525 -3.25 32.37 6.68
C ARG A 525 -2.54 31.03 6.55
N VAL A 526 -2.49 30.50 5.36
CA VAL A 526 -1.80 29.25 5.03
C VAL A 526 -0.57 29.57 4.19
N ASN A 527 0.61 29.30 4.73
CA ASN A 527 1.88 29.61 4.06
C ASN A 527 2.40 28.45 3.19
N SER A 528 1.81 27.26 3.29
CA SER A 528 2.22 26.10 2.48
C SER A 528 1.86 26.27 1.01
N THR A 529 2.73 25.76 0.12
CA THR A 529 2.50 25.77 -1.33
C THR A 529 1.65 24.60 -1.81
N THR A 530 1.62 23.53 -1.04
CA THR A 530 0.84 22.31 -1.34
C THR A 530 0.03 21.93 -0.10
N LEU A 531 -1.28 21.77 -0.25
CA LEU A 531 -2.18 21.47 0.85
C LEU A 531 -3.23 20.42 0.47
N ASN A 532 -3.31 19.37 1.29
CA ASN A 532 -4.44 18.43 1.32
C ASN A 532 -5.39 18.86 2.44
N LEU A 533 -6.60 19.27 2.08
CA LEU A 533 -7.57 19.84 3.02
C LEU A 533 -8.77 18.91 3.20
N GLY A 534 -9.05 18.53 4.42
CA GLY A 534 -10.20 17.72 4.81
C GLY A 534 -11.52 18.49 4.77
N CYS A 535 -12.63 17.77 4.72
CA CYS A 535 -13.99 18.34 4.78
C CYS A 535 -14.18 19.16 6.06
N GLN A 536 -14.84 20.31 5.96
CA GLN A 536 -15.20 21.18 7.09
C GLN A 536 -14.00 21.62 7.97
N ALA A 537 -12.78 21.57 7.42
CA ALA A 537 -11.56 21.82 8.17
C ALA A 537 -11.56 23.19 8.86
N PHE A 538 -12.08 24.22 8.19
CA PHE A 538 -12.20 25.59 8.70
C PHE A 538 -13.67 26.02 8.85
N LEU A 539 -14.53 25.13 9.30
CA LEU A 539 -15.91 25.50 9.67
C LEU A 539 -15.85 26.29 11.01
N LEU A 540 -15.47 27.54 10.90
CA LEU A 540 -15.46 28.49 12.01
C LEU A 540 -16.88 28.95 12.28
N THR A 541 -17.25 29.25 13.55
CA THR A 541 -18.63 29.60 13.89
C THR A 541 -19.09 30.88 13.18
N THR A 542 -20.33 30.85 12.74
CA THR A 542 -21.01 31.87 11.91
C THR A 542 -21.02 33.25 12.54
N GLY A 543 -20.93 34.29 11.68
CA GLY A 543 -21.24 35.67 12.03
C GLY A 543 -20.03 36.58 12.17
N ARG A 544 -18.86 36.20 11.66
CA ARG A 544 -17.65 37.03 11.72
C ARG A 544 -17.17 37.40 10.31
N ASN A 545 -16.82 38.67 10.11
CA ASN A 545 -16.23 39.18 8.88
C ASN A 545 -14.71 38.89 8.89
N GLY A 546 -14.34 37.59 8.86
CA GLY A 546 -12.96 37.16 8.77
C GLY A 546 -12.55 36.74 7.37
N TYR A 547 -11.24 36.54 7.16
CA TYR A 547 -10.72 36.03 5.90
C TYR A 547 -9.92 34.75 6.09
N ILE A 548 -9.81 33.98 5.01
CA ILE A 548 -8.81 32.92 4.84
C ILE A 548 -7.92 33.27 3.67
N ASP A 549 -6.64 33.28 3.90
CA ASP A 549 -5.61 33.57 2.91
C ASP A 549 -4.93 32.23 2.50
N LEU A 550 -5.25 31.74 1.32
CA LEU A 550 -4.68 30.58 0.63
C LEU A 550 -3.82 31.02 -0.57
N SER A 551 -3.44 32.31 -0.64
CA SER A 551 -2.70 32.84 -1.80
C SER A 551 -1.34 32.20 -2.03
N ALA A 552 -0.74 31.60 -1.00
CA ALA A 552 0.49 30.81 -1.11
C ALA A 552 0.25 29.39 -1.64
N VAL A 553 -0.98 28.87 -1.55
CA VAL A 553 -1.28 27.46 -1.89
C VAL A 553 -1.47 27.32 -3.39
N LYS A 554 -0.46 26.83 -4.08
CA LYS A 554 -0.49 26.58 -5.54
C LYS A 554 -1.10 25.22 -5.91
N ASN A 555 -1.00 24.25 -5.00
CA ASN A 555 -1.52 22.91 -5.19
C ASN A 555 -2.49 22.57 -4.05
N LEU A 556 -3.77 22.86 -4.27
CA LEU A 556 -4.84 22.55 -3.31
C LEU A 556 -5.57 21.26 -3.72
N THR A 557 -5.62 20.31 -2.79
CA THR A 557 -6.51 19.14 -2.90
C THR A 557 -7.53 19.22 -1.77
N MET A 558 -8.81 19.10 -2.09
CA MET A 558 -9.89 19.07 -1.10
C MET A 558 -10.53 17.69 -1.05
N ALA A 559 -10.82 17.20 0.15
CA ALA A 559 -11.58 15.98 0.34
C ALA A 559 -13.01 16.16 -0.19
N LYS A 560 -13.51 15.21 -0.98
CA LYS A 560 -14.90 15.20 -1.45
C LYS A 560 -15.81 14.80 -0.29
N GLU A 561 -16.84 15.57 -0.07
CA GLU A 561 -17.90 15.21 0.88
C GLU A 561 -18.80 14.14 0.24
N THR A 562 -18.95 12.99 0.90
CA THR A 562 -19.72 11.85 0.38
C THR A 562 -21.16 11.82 0.89
N ASP A 563 -21.52 12.72 1.81
CA ASP A 563 -22.83 12.78 2.43
C ASP A 563 -23.62 14.02 1.95
N ASP A 564 -24.54 13.81 1.02
CA ASP A 564 -25.44 14.85 0.47
C ASP A 564 -26.37 15.52 1.52
N THR A 565 -26.41 14.99 2.74
CA THR A 565 -27.24 15.53 3.82
C THR A 565 -26.54 16.61 4.64
N ASN A 566 -25.24 16.81 4.44
CA ASN A 566 -24.43 17.71 5.26
C ASN A 566 -24.37 19.12 4.66
N THR A 567 -25.06 20.05 5.28
CA THR A 567 -25.16 21.46 4.85
C THR A 567 -24.01 22.34 5.36
N PHE A 568 -22.96 21.76 5.95
CA PHE A 568 -21.87 22.51 6.53
C PHE A 568 -20.71 22.70 5.55
N PHE A 569 -20.19 23.92 5.47
CA PHE A 569 -19.15 24.32 4.54
C PHE A 569 -17.75 24.06 5.05
N THR A 570 -16.80 23.71 4.16
CA THR A 570 -15.37 23.58 4.50
C THR A 570 -14.80 24.89 5.07
N PHE A 571 -15.23 26.04 4.52
CA PHE A 571 -14.84 27.37 4.95
C PHE A 571 -16.04 28.15 5.51
N GLY A 572 -16.71 27.62 6.52
CA GLY A 572 -17.88 28.24 7.10
C GLY A 572 -17.54 29.43 8.02
N GLY A 573 -18.36 30.51 7.97
CA GLY A 573 -18.25 31.71 8.81
C GLY A 573 -17.20 32.73 8.34
N ILE A 574 -16.72 32.63 7.12
CA ILE A 574 -15.72 33.48 6.48
C ILE A 574 -16.38 34.39 5.46
N SER A 575 -15.95 35.68 5.39
CA SER A 575 -16.46 36.63 4.41
C SER A 575 -15.60 36.71 3.14
N THR A 576 -14.32 36.42 3.23
CA THR A 576 -13.37 36.57 2.11
C THR A 576 -12.37 35.41 2.09
N ILE A 577 -12.19 34.81 0.93
CA ILE A 577 -11.16 33.79 0.68
C ILE A 577 -10.23 34.31 -0.41
N TYR A 578 -8.95 34.45 -0.10
CA TYR A 578 -7.91 34.75 -1.06
C TYR A 578 -7.33 33.44 -1.57
N VAL A 579 -7.19 33.27 -2.89
CA VAL A 579 -6.63 32.08 -3.52
C VAL A 579 -5.50 32.44 -4.48
N ALA A 580 -4.59 31.51 -4.73
CA ALA A 580 -3.40 31.76 -5.54
C ALA A 580 -3.73 32.16 -6.97
N ASP A 581 -4.71 31.52 -7.59
CA ASP A 581 -5.06 31.72 -9.00
C ASP A 581 -6.52 31.40 -9.32
N ASP A 582 -6.89 31.70 -10.58
CA ASP A 582 -8.25 31.49 -11.08
C ASP A 582 -8.64 29.99 -11.17
N SER A 583 -7.68 29.08 -11.26
CA SER A 583 -7.96 27.65 -11.35
C SER A 583 -8.45 27.12 -9.99
N ILE A 584 -7.85 27.58 -8.89
CA ILE A 584 -8.29 27.26 -7.53
C ILE A 584 -9.66 27.92 -7.26
N ALA A 585 -9.86 29.16 -7.70
CA ALA A 585 -11.15 29.82 -7.58
C ALA A 585 -12.26 29.06 -8.31
N ALA A 586 -12.01 28.60 -9.52
CA ALA A 586 -12.93 27.77 -10.32
C ALA A 586 -13.23 26.43 -9.64
N MET A 587 -12.22 25.76 -9.13
CA MET A 587 -12.37 24.51 -8.37
C MET A 587 -13.26 24.70 -7.14
N MET A 588 -13.05 25.76 -6.37
CA MET A 588 -13.85 26.07 -5.17
C MET A 588 -15.30 26.43 -5.52
N ASN A 589 -15.54 26.97 -6.70
CA ASN A 589 -16.88 27.26 -7.21
C ASN A 589 -17.60 26.08 -7.87
N ASP A 590 -16.88 24.96 -8.09
CA ASP A 590 -17.46 23.75 -8.67
C ASP A 590 -18.46 23.10 -7.71
N GLY A 591 -19.73 23.47 -7.87
CA GLY A 591 -20.83 22.97 -7.04
C GLY A 591 -21.21 21.50 -7.30
N VAL A 592 -20.56 20.83 -8.26
CA VAL A 592 -20.79 19.41 -8.57
C VAL A 592 -19.79 18.52 -7.82
N ASN A 593 -18.49 18.84 -7.94
CA ASN A 593 -17.44 18.07 -7.30
C ASN A 593 -17.19 18.50 -5.84
N TYR A 594 -17.47 19.78 -5.52
CA TYR A 594 -17.24 20.37 -4.20
C TYR A 594 -18.45 21.21 -3.74
N PRO A 595 -19.62 20.59 -3.52
CA PRO A 595 -20.88 21.32 -3.32
C PRO A 595 -20.90 22.18 -2.05
N ASN A 596 -20.13 21.86 -1.04
CA ASN A 596 -20.14 22.50 0.27
C ASN A 596 -18.78 23.15 0.61
N THR A 597 -18.15 23.86 -0.34
CA THR A 597 -16.87 24.54 -0.08
C THR A 597 -17.06 25.76 0.82
N PHE A 598 -18.00 26.65 0.49
CA PHE A 598 -18.27 27.88 1.22
C PHE A 598 -19.72 28.37 1.00
N ASP A 599 -20.19 29.25 1.90
CA ASP A 599 -21.51 29.86 1.82
C ASP A 599 -21.51 31.00 0.76
N LYS A 600 -21.95 30.70 -0.44
CA LYS A 600 -22.04 31.66 -1.55
C LYS A 600 -22.88 32.91 -1.23
N ALA A 601 -23.77 32.84 -0.23
CA ALA A 601 -24.57 34.01 0.17
C ALA A 601 -23.80 34.98 1.09
N LYS A 602 -22.61 34.59 1.57
CA LYS A 602 -21.85 35.39 2.56
C LYS A 602 -20.36 35.57 2.21
N THR A 603 -19.80 34.74 1.33
CA THR A 603 -18.36 34.66 1.08
C THR A 603 -18.02 35.07 -0.33
N SER A 604 -17.00 35.93 -0.49
CA SER A 604 -16.41 36.30 -1.78
C SER A 604 -15.06 35.62 -1.95
N ILE A 605 -14.70 35.23 -3.18
CA ILE A 605 -13.38 34.71 -3.52
C ILE A 605 -12.58 35.80 -4.22
N ILE A 606 -11.30 35.91 -3.89
CA ILE A 606 -10.34 36.82 -4.53
C ILE A 606 -9.15 36.00 -5.04
N SER A 607 -9.04 35.89 -6.35
CA SER A 607 -7.92 35.27 -7.05
C SER A 607 -6.80 36.32 -7.23
N VAL A 608 -5.64 36.03 -6.67
CA VAL A 608 -4.51 37.00 -6.62
C VAL A 608 -3.57 36.91 -7.82
N ASN A 609 -3.60 35.79 -8.57
CA ASN A 609 -2.85 35.58 -9.83
C ASN A 609 -1.37 36.02 -9.73
N GLY A 610 -0.63 35.50 -8.73
CA GLY A 610 0.75 35.87 -8.49
C GLY A 610 0.94 37.17 -7.71
N GLY A 611 -0.11 37.78 -7.20
CA GLY A 611 -0.03 38.88 -6.23
C GLY A 611 0.16 38.34 -4.81
N ALA A 612 0.56 39.22 -3.91
CA ALA A 612 0.70 38.96 -2.47
C ALA A 612 -0.40 39.68 -1.67
N VAL A 613 -0.93 39.01 -0.67
CA VAL A 613 -1.94 39.54 0.25
C VAL A 613 -1.23 40.24 1.42
N SER A 614 -1.64 41.44 1.78
CA SER A 614 -1.08 42.18 2.92
C SER A 614 -1.36 41.48 4.25
N GLU A 615 -0.67 41.84 5.32
CA GLU A 615 -0.84 41.22 6.65
C GLU A 615 -2.28 41.36 7.19
N ASN A 616 -2.93 42.48 6.95
CA ASN A 616 -4.30 42.75 7.41
C ASN A 616 -5.17 43.18 6.23
N PRO A 617 -5.59 42.24 5.40
CA PRO A 617 -6.29 42.55 4.16
C PRO A 617 -7.69 43.12 4.42
N THR A 618 -8.07 44.10 3.63
CA THR A 618 -9.40 44.77 3.68
C THR A 618 -10.14 44.72 2.35
N GLY A 619 -9.78 43.78 1.45
CA GLY A 619 -10.40 43.63 0.13
C GLY A 619 -9.36 43.73 -1.01
N LEU A 620 -9.81 44.22 -2.19
CA LEU A 620 -8.97 44.19 -3.40
C LEU A 620 -7.71 45.02 -3.29
N SER A 621 -7.77 46.18 -2.64
CA SER A 621 -6.61 47.07 -2.43
C SER A 621 -5.48 46.47 -1.60
N SER A 622 -5.76 45.37 -0.91
CA SER A 622 -4.76 44.68 -0.06
C SER A 622 -3.91 43.69 -0.85
N VAL A 623 -4.23 43.48 -2.12
CA VAL A 623 -3.48 42.59 -3.02
C VAL A 623 -2.52 43.45 -3.87
N THR A 624 -1.24 43.15 -3.79
CA THR A 624 -0.19 43.86 -4.49
C THR A 624 0.76 42.89 -5.17
N ARG A 625 1.44 43.36 -6.21
CA ARG A 625 2.51 42.60 -6.87
C ARG A 625 3.79 43.43 -6.99
N LYS A 626 4.92 42.78 -6.71
CA LYS A 626 6.26 43.34 -6.91
C LYS A 626 7.19 42.24 -7.40
N ASP A 627 7.87 42.50 -8.48
CA ASP A 627 8.95 41.67 -9.01
C ASP A 627 10.17 42.59 -9.25
N GLY A 628 11.16 42.49 -8.39
CA GLY A 628 12.32 43.35 -8.46
C GLY A 628 11.95 44.84 -8.46
N ASN A 629 12.32 45.56 -9.51
CA ASN A 629 12.03 46.99 -9.69
C ASN A 629 10.77 47.26 -10.53
N THR A 630 10.07 46.19 -10.98
CA THR A 630 8.87 46.36 -11.83
C THR A 630 7.67 46.79 -10.99
N THR A 631 7.02 47.87 -11.44
CA THR A 631 5.75 48.33 -10.81
C THR A 631 4.57 47.74 -11.57
N TYR A 632 3.65 47.13 -10.85
CA TYR A 632 2.45 46.54 -11.43
C TYR A 632 1.21 47.34 -11.02
N THR A 633 0.29 47.45 -11.99
CA THR A 633 -1.05 47.99 -11.75
C THR A 633 -2.05 46.84 -11.81
N ALA A 634 -3.00 46.82 -10.86
CA ALA A 634 -4.04 45.80 -10.79
C ALA A 634 -5.24 46.21 -11.62
N VAL A 635 -5.64 45.34 -12.58
CA VAL A 635 -6.92 45.43 -13.29
C VAL A 635 -7.84 44.37 -12.75
N TRP A 636 -8.92 44.73 -12.12
CA TRP A 636 -9.81 43.82 -11.42
C TRP A 636 -11.02 43.43 -12.27
N TYR A 637 -11.44 42.17 -12.12
CA TYR A 637 -12.62 41.57 -12.73
C TYR A 637 -13.55 41.05 -11.63
N GLU A 638 -14.86 41.32 -11.72
CA GLU A 638 -15.91 40.70 -10.90
C GLU A 638 -16.70 39.73 -11.79
N ASP A 639 -16.74 38.47 -11.41
CA ASP A 639 -17.42 37.37 -12.13
C ASP A 639 -17.08 37.35 -13.66
N GLY A 640 -15.84 37.73 -14.00
CA GLY A 640 -15.31 37.76 -15.37
C GLY A 640 -15.48 39.11 -16.11
N GLU A 641 -16.21 40.07 -15.57
CA GLU A 641 -16.39 41.41 -16.15
C GLU A 641 -15.39 42.41 -15.52
N GLU A 642 -14.78 43.26 -16.37
CA GLU A 642 -13.80 44.25 -15.94
C GLU A 642 -14.44 45.35 -15.08
N MET A 643 -13.84 45.65 -13.94
CA MET A 643 -14.30 46.65 -12.99
C MET A 643 -13.75 48.04 -13.34
N THR A 644 -14.62 49.00 -13.64
CA THR A 644 -14.21 50.39 -13.88
C THR A 644 -13.75 51.11 -12.61
N ASN A 645 -14.27 50.74 -11.43
CA ASN A 645 -13.90 51.31 -10.14
C ASN A 645 -13.83 50.17 -9.08
N PRO A 646 -12.64 49.57 -8.81
CA PRO A 646 -12.49 48.56 -7.78
C PRO A 646 -12.86 49.14 -6.40
N THR A 647 -13.82 48.57 -5.73
CA THR A 647 -14.32 49.02 -4.43
C THR A 647 -13.77 48.15 -3.30
N THR A 648 -13.77 48.69 -2.05
CA THR A 648 -13.46 47.90 -0.84
C THR A 648 -14.67 47.05 -0.40
N ASN A 649 -15.86 47.33 -0.90
CA ASN A 649 -17.08 46.60 -0.57
C ASN A 649 -17.28 45.43 -1.52
N LEU A 650 -16.79 44.26 -1.08
CA LEU A 650 -16.99 43.01 -1.83
C LEU A 650 -18.44 42.56 -1.79
N LYS A 651 -18.95 42.10 -2.93
CA LYS A 651 -20.27 41.53 -3.05
C LYS A 651 -20.20 40.04 -2.71
N ALA A 652 -20.97 39.62 -1.72
CA ALA A 652 -21.06 38.22 -1.33
C ALA A 652 -21.47 37.33 -2.51
N GLY A 653 -20.78 36.22 -2.68
CA GLY A 653 -21.02 35.28 -3.78
C GLY A 653 -20.24 35.58 -5.06
N SER A 654 -19.64 36.76 -5.21
CA SER A 654 -18.82 37.07 -6.38
C SER A 654 -17.40 36.56 -6.27
N THR A 655 -16.84 36.23 -7.43
CA THR A 655 -15.44 35.89 -7.62
C THR A 655 -14.71 37.06 -8.25
N TYR A 656 -13.68 37.54 -7.57
CA TYR A 656 -12.82 38.63 -8.05
C TYR A 656 -11.52 38.03 -8.54
N SER A 657 -11.07 38.44 -9.73
CA SER A 657 -9.77 38.09 -10.25
C SER A 657 -8.99 39.33 -10.69
N VAL A 658 -7.66 39.28 -10.55
CA VAL A 658 -6.80 40.38 -10.95
C VAL A 658 -5.95 39.97 -12.15
N LYS A 659 -5.87 40.88 -13.13
CA LYS A 659 -4.81 40.87 -14.14
C LYS A 659 -3.79 41.95 -13.78
N TRP A 660 -2.54 41.57 -13.73
CA TRP A 660 -1.45 42.50 -13.45
C TRP A 660 -0.92 43.12 -14.74
N VAL A 661 -0.66 44.36 -14.73
CA VAL A 661 -0.12 45.10 -15.87
C VAL A 661 1.17 45.75 -15.44
N ALA A 662 2.30 45.35 -16.05
CA ALA A 662 3.60 45.96 -15.77
C ALA A 662 3.73 47.27 -16.56
N ALA A 663 4.03 48.37 -15.91
CA ALA A 663 4.24 49.66 -16.54
C ALA A 663 5.68 49.74 -17.11
N ILE A 664 5.80 50.12 -18.39
CA ILE A 664 7.07 50.44 -19.06
C ILE A 664 7.19 51.94 -19.22
N GLU A 665 8.38 52.46 -19.04
CA GLU A 665 8.67 53.87 -19.27
C GLU A 665 8.36 54.27 -20.72
N GLY A 666 7.46 55.22 -20.94
CA GLY A 666 6.91 55.57 -22.25
C GLY A 666 5.42 55.30 -22.40
N GLY A 667 4.75 54.85 -21.33
CA GLY A 667 3.31 54.64 -21.29
C GLY A 667 2.82 53.25 -21.72
N TYR A 668 3.75 52.37 -22.09
CA TYR A 668 3.38 50.97 -22.46
C TYR A 668 3.15 50.15 -21.21
N GLN A 669 2.29 49.13 -21.37
CA GLN A 669 1.95 48.20 -20.30
C GLN A 669 2.06 46.76 -20.84
N VAL A 670 2.54 45.86 -20.01
CA VAL A 670 2.64 44.42 -20.30
C VAL A 670 1.78 43.67 -19.32
N ALA A 671 0.79 42.90 -19.84
CA ALA A 671 -0.01 42.07 -19.01
C ALA A 671 0.83 40.95 -18.40
N VAL A 672 0.55 40.63 -17.16
CA VAL A 672 1.19 39.49 -16.46
C VAL A 672 0.81 38.19 -17.15
N ILE A 673 1.82 37.34 -17.27
CA ILE A 673 1.65 35.97 -17.72
C ILE A 673 1.16 35.17 -16.52
N THR A 674 0.03 34.47 -16.68
CA THR A 674 -0.46 33.52 -15.67
C THR A 674 0.47 32.32 -15.58
N ASP A 675 0.49 31.66 -14.42
CA ASP A 675 1.25 30.43 -14.22
C ASP A 675 0.87 29.40 -15.27
N GLN A 676 1.85 28.68 -15.78
CA GLN A 676 1.72 27.71 -16.86
C GLN A 676 1.88 26.28 -16.33
N THR A 677 1.21 25.31 -16.93
CA THR A 677 1.44 23.91 -16.61
C THR A 677 2.59 23.35 -17.43
N TYR A 678 3.47 22.58 -16.81
CA TYR A 678 4.56 21.88 -17.48
C TYR A 678 4.07 21.01 -18.64
N MET A 679 4.65 21.20 -19.82
CA MET A 679 4.23 20.51 -21.06
C MET A 679 5.33 19.63 -21.67
N GLY A 680 6.50 19.51 -21.02
CA GLY A 680 7.62 18.71 -21.53
C GLY A 680 8.51 19.40 -22.57
N ASP A 681 8.15 20.57 -23.02
CA ASP A 681 8.89 21.39 -24.01
C ASP A 681 8.88 22.86 -23.56
N LYS A 682 9.50 23.74 -24.35
CA LYS A 682 9.51 25.19 -24.09
C LYS A 682 8.10 25.72 -23.97
N ILE A 683 7.91 26.52 -22.93
CA ILE A 683 6.66 27.23 -22.65
C ILE A 683 6.85 28.70 -22.98
N GLU A 684 6.21 29.15 -24.03
CA GLU A 684 6.30 30.52 -24.57
C GLU A 684 4.87 31.12 -24.67
N PRO A 685 4.27 31.49 -23.53
CA PRO A 685 2.91 32.01 -23.50
C PRO A 685 2.81 33.36 -24.22
N ALA A 686 1.69 33.63 -24.87
CA ALA A 686 1.45 34.91 -25.53
C ALA A 686 1.54 36.07 -24.52
N VAL A 687 2.29 37.09 -24.85
CA VAL A 687 2.40 38.33 -24.05
C VAL A 687 1.54 39.41 -24.71
N VAL A 688 0.67 40.03 -23.89
CA VAL A 688 -0.15 41.15 -24.33
C VAL A 688 0.53 42.46 -23.92
N VAL A 689 0.80 43.31 -24.92
CA VAL A 689 1.37 44.66 -24.69
C VAL A 689 0.35 45.70 -25.14
N THR A 690 0.12 46.71 -24.33
CA THR A 690 -0.76 47.83 -24.68
C THR A 690 -0.02 49.17 -24.65
N ASP A 691 -0.49 50.15 -25.42
CA ASP A 691 -0.02 51.53 -25.41
C ASP A 691 -0.62 52.33 -24.21
N SER A 692 -0.27 53.62 -24.13
CA SER A 692 -0.77 54.50 -23.08
C SER A 692 -2.27 54.79 -23.15
N GLU A 693 -2.90 54.48 -24.28
CA GLU A 693 -4.35 54.66 -24.53
C GLU A 693 -5.12 53.36 -24.27
N GLY A 694 -4.39 52.22 -23.95
CA GLY A 694 -4.99 50.94 -23.68
C GLY A 694 -5.20 50.07 -24.94
N ASN A 695 -4.71 50.49 -26.14
CA ASN A 695 -4.80 49.69 -27.34
C ASN A 695 -3.75 48.60 -27.35
N VAL A 696 -4.16 47.36 -27.74
CA VAL A 696 -3.23 46.22 -27.88
C VAL A 696 -2.31 46.47 -29.07
N LEU A 697 -1.00 46.34 -28.84
CA LEU A 697 -0.02 46.37 -29.90
C LEU A 697 0.04 45.00 -30.62
N GLU A 698 -0.14 44.99 -31.95
CA GLU A 698 0.00 43.79 -32.75
C GLU A 698 1.45 43.52 -33.15
N ASP A 699 2.30 44.58 -33.19
CA ASP A 699 3.73 44.52 -33.51
C ASP A 699 4.54 45.61 -32.76
N GLY A 700 5.83 45.77 -33.11
CA GLY A 700 6.70 46.83 -32.54
C GLY A 700 7.38 46.41 -31.24
N TYR A 701 7.24 45.18 -30.80
CA TYR A 701 7.94 44.62 -29.64
C TYR A 701 8.49 43.21 -29.94
N THR A 702 9.45 42.77 -29.10
CA THR A 702 10.00 41.42 -29.14
C THR A 702 9.91 40.78 -27.76
N VAL A 703 9.66 39.46 -27.76
CA VAL A 703 9.60 38.66 -26.52
C VAL A 703 10.65 37.56 -26.62
N THR A 704 11.42 37.40 -25.57
CA THR A 704 12.33 36.26 -25.40
C THR A 704 12.10 35.63 -24.01
N TYR A 705 12.31 34.33 -23.89
CA TYR A 705 12.06 33.61 -22.66
C TYR A 705 13.35 33.00 -22.11
N THR A 706 13.46 32.96 -20.78
CA THR A 706 14.52 32.24 -20.06
C THR A 706 13.91 31.36 -18.99
N ASP A 707 14.58 30.22 -18.73
CA ASP A 707 14.16 29.23 -17.73
C ASP A 707 12.75 28.66 -17.97
N ASN A 708 12.31 28.64 -19.22
CA ASN A 708 10.95 28.33 -19.66
C ASN A 708 10.76 26.86 -20.11
N VAL A 709 11.58 25.94 -19.60
CA VAL A 709 11.51 24.51 -19.97
C VAL A 709 11.12 23.65 -18.77
N ASP A 710 11.71 23.90 -17.62
CA ASP A 710 11.52 23.10 -16.42
C ASP A 710 10.54 23.76 -15.44
N VAL A 711 10.00 22.98 -14.50
CA VAL A 711 9.19 23.50 -13.41
C VAL A 711 10.00 24.50 -12.57
N GLY A 712 9.43 25.62 -12.29
CA GLY A 712 10.07 26.73 -11.59
C GLY A 712 9.63 28.06 -12.14
N THR A 713 10.31 29.13 -11.75
CA THR A 713 10.01 30.48 -12.25
C THR A 713 10.72 30.74 -13.58
N ALA A 714 9.94 30.97 -14.62
CA ALA A 714 10.40 31.42 -15.94
C ALA A 714 10.24 32.94 -16.09
N THR A 715 10.95 33.52 -17.04
CA THR A 715 10.89 34.97 -17.28
C THR A 715 10.69 35.26 -18.77
N ALA A 716 9.67 36.06 -19.10
CA ALA A 716 9.49 36.67 -20.40
C ALA A 716 10.13 38.06 -20.40
N LYS A 717 11.04 38.31 -21.36
CA LYS A 717 11.72 39.59 -21.55
C LYS A 717 11.09 40.28 -22.75
N VAL A 718 10.35 41.35 -22.47
CA VAL A 718 9.64 42.13 -23.49
C VAL A 718 10.46 43.38 -23.77
N THR A 719 10.83 43.56 -25.06
CA THR A 719 11.62 44.73 -25.50
C THR A 719 10.80 45.55 -26.50
N ILE A 720 10.65 46.83 -26.17
CA ILE A 720 9.97 47.83 -27.03
C ILE A 720 10.98 48.96 -27.27
N GLY A 721 11.50 49.10 -28.53
CA GLY A 721 12.60 50.01 -28.87
C GLY A 721 13.84 49.69 -28.04
N SER A 722 14.30 50.61 -27.21
CA SER A 722 15.44 50.42 -26.32
C SER A 722 15.04 50.05 -24.85
N LYS A 723 13.77 49.85 -24.57
CA LYS A 723 13.24 49.59 -23.24
C LYS A 723 12.99 48.09 -23.06
N LEU A 724 13.38 47.54 -21.91
CA LEU A 724 13.23 46.16 -21.52
C LEU A 724 12.36 46.07 -20.26
N VAL A 725 11.40 45.18 -20.26
CA VAL A 725 10.67 44.75 -19.04
C VAL A 725 10.76 43.22 -18.92
N GLU A 726 10.95 42.77 -17.70
CA GLU A 726 10.94 41.35 -17.39
C GLU A 726 9.65 41.01 -16.62
N VAL A 727 8.93 39.99 -17.09
CA VAL A 727 7.70 39.51 -16.49
C VAL A 727 7.89 38.03 -16.14
N SER A 728 7.88 37.74 -14.85
CA SER A 728 8.04 36.36 -14.36
C SER A 728 6.71 35.64 -14.32
N PHE A 729 6.73 34.33 -14.57
CA PHE A 729 5.61 33.40 -14.41
C PHE A 729 6.12 32.05 -13.92
N ASP A 730 5.30 31.29 -13.19
CA ASP A 730 5.70 29.98 -12.72
C ASP A 730 5.23 28.88 -13.67
N ILE A 731 6.11 27.88 -13.87
CA ILE A 731 5.78 26.62 -14.54
C ILE A 731 5.49 25.61 -13.45
N LEU A 732 4.24 25.25 -13.33
CA LEU A 732 3.73 24.34 -12.29
C LEU A 732 3.83 22.88 -12.78
N LYS A 733 3.94 21.95 -11.83
CA LYS A 733 3.87 20.53 -12.13
C LYS A 733 2.51 20.17 -12.74
N ASP A 734 2.51 19.35 -13.79
CA ASP A 734 1.28 18.71 -14.22
C ASP A 734 0.89 17.64 -13.17
N MET A 735 -0.21 17.86 -12.48
CA MET A 735 -0.70 16.98 -11.42
C MET A 735 -1.47 15.75 -11.96
N ASN A 736 -1.80 15.74 -13.25
CA ASN A 736 -2.59 14.68 -13.90
C ASN A 736 -1.97 14.21 -15.22
N PRO A 737 -0.69 13.88 -15.28
CA PRO A 737 -0.08 13.39 -16.52
C PRO A 737 -0.66 12.02 -16.87
N THR A 738 -0.88 11.79 -18.16
CA THR A 738 -1.26 10.48 -18.67
C THR A 738 -0.01 9.75 -19.13
N VAL A 739 0.22 8.55 -18.61
CA VAL A 739 1.29 7.69 -19.06
C VAL A 739 0.68 6.42 -19.65
N THR A 740 1.03 6.12 -20.88
CA THR A 740 0.61 4.91 -21.56
C THR A 740 1.82 4.03 -21.84
N MET A 741 1.70 2.74 -21.54
CA MET A 741 2.62 1.74 -22.07
C MET A 741 1.87 0.82 -23.02
N GLY A 742 2.37 0.69 -24.23
CA GLY A 742 1.89 -0.31 -25.16
C GLY A 742 2.09 -1.72 -24.57
N GLY A 743 1.11 -2.60 -24.72
CA GLY A 743 1.27 -3.99 -24.34
C GLY A 743 2.44 -4.61 -25.08
N VAL A 744 3.36 -5.24 -24.36
CA VAL A 744 4.56 -5.86 -24.90
C VAL A 744 4.40 -7.37 -24.79
N SER A 745 4.52 -8.06 -25.91
CA SER A 745 4.70 -9.51 -25.97
C SER A 745 6.11 -9.79 -26.46
N VAL A 746 6.96 -10.36 -25.61
CA VAL A 746 8.33 -10.73 -25.95
C VAL A 746 8.52 -12.23 -25.85
N THR A 747 9.31 -12.80 -26.74
CA THR A 747 9.70 -14.20 -26.67
C THR A 747 10.90 -14.36 -25.72
N TYR A 748 10.96 -15.45 -24.99
CA TYR A 748 12.10 -15.74 -24.11
C TYR A 748 13.43 -15.72 -24.89
N GLY A 749 14.37 -14.91 -24.42
CA GLY A 749 15.69 -14.76 -25.05
C GLY A 749 15.83 -13.54 -25.96
N ASP A 750 14.75 -12.81 -26.22
CA ASP A 750 14.85 -11.57 -26.99
C ASP A 750 15.21 -10.38 -26.07
N ASP A 751 16.10 -9.53 -26.57
CA ASP A 751 16.35 -8.22 -25.95
C ASP A 751 15.21 -7.28 -26.32
N TYR A 752 14.51 -6.75 -25.31
CA TYR A 752 13.44 -5.78 -25.52
C TYR A 752 13.66 -4.51 -24.72
N GLU A 753 13.49 -3.37 -25.36
CA GLU A 753 13.51 -2.06 -24.72
C GLU A 753 12.08 -1.60 -24.44
N LEU A 754 11.76 -1.34 -23.16
CA LEU A 754 10.49 -0.73 -22.78
C LEU A 754 10.44 0.71 -23.28
N LYS A 755 9.46 1.04 -24.13
CA LYS A 755 9.23 2.39 -24.64
C LYS A 755 7.91 2.94 -24.10
N PRO A 756 7.89 3.49 -22.87
CA PRO A 756 6.72 4.20 -22.40
C PRO A 756 6.58 5.51 -23.14
N SER A 757 5.36 5.95 -23.36
CA SER A 757 5.06 7.33 -23.73
C SER A 757 4.33 8.00 -22.56
N ALA A 758 4.69 9.24 -22.28
CA ALA A 758 3.97 10.07 -21.33
C ALA A 758 3.45 11.31 -22.05
N ALA A 759 2.27 11.75 -21.62
CA ALA A 759 1.71 13.00 -22.08
C ALA A 759 1.24 13.82 -20.89
N THR A 760 1.29 15.15 -21.03
CA THR A 760 0.69 16.06 -20.07
C THR A 760 -0.83 15.89 -20.04
N SER A 761 -1.50 16.48 -19.07
CA SER A 761 -2.98 16.54 -19.02
C SER A 761 -3.58 17.22 -20.25
N THR A 762 -2.82 18.05 -20.96
CA THR A 762 -3.21 18.71 -22.21
C THR A 762 -2.93 17.86 -23.46
N GLY A 763 -2.35 16.66 -23.32
CA GLY A 763 -2.07 15.72 -24.41
C GLY A 763 -0.73 15.89 -25.11
N SER A 764 0.15 16.81 -24.67
CA SER A 764 1.50 16.98 -25.25
C SER A 764 2.42 15.83 -24.84
N THR A 765 3.17 15.27 -25.78
CA THR A 765 4.11 14.18 -25.50
C THR A 765 5.29 14.66 -24.67
N ILE A 766 5.68 13.86 -23.67
CA ILE A 766 6.84 14.11 -22.81
C ILE A 766 7.94 13.11 -23.19
N ASP A 767 8.84 13.50 -24.07
CA ASP A 767 9.93 12.64 -24.53
C ASP A 767 11.22 12.86 -23.73
N GLY A 768 11.91 11.73 -23.47
CA GLY A 768 13.27 11.75 -22.88
C GLY A 768 13.37 12.08 -21.40
N LYS A 769 12.25 12.37 -20.73
CA LYS A 769 12.20 12.75 -19.29
C LYS A 769 11.49 11.71 -18.41
N ILE A 770 11.17 10.54 -18.95
CA ILE A 770 10.52 9.47 -18.21
C ILE A 770 11.58 8.57 -17.59
N VAL A 771 11.56 8.45 -16.30
CA VAL A 771 12.39 7.49 -15.56
C VAL A 771 11.52 6.30 -15.17
N ILE A 772 11.84 5.13 -15.70
CA ILE A 772 11.19 3.89 -15.35
C ILE A 772 11.95 3.27 -14.18
N LYS A 773 11.25 3.06 -13.08
CA LYS A 773 11.76 2.31 -11.94
C LYS A 773 11.01 0.99 -11.85
N CYS A 774 11.75 -0.10 -11.71
CA CYS A 774 11.20 -1.42 -11.49
C CYS A 774 11.29 -1.74 -10.00
N TYR A 775 10.23 -2.36 -9.45
CA TYR A 775 10.15 -2.71 -8.04
C TYR A 775 9.89 -4.21 -7.90
N THR A 776 10.37 -4.79 -6.82
CA THR A 776 10.15 -6.22 -6.50
C THR A 776 8.82 -6.46 -5.80
N ASP A 777 8.18 -5.42 -5.29
CA ASP A 777 6.94 -5.46 -4.51
C ASP A 777 5.82 -4.62 -5.14
N ALA A 778 4.59 -4.89 -4.74
CA ALA A 778 3.40 -4.22 -5.25
C ALA A 778 3.19 -2.81 -4.65
N GLU A 779 3.83 -2.52 -3.52
CA GLU A 779 3.80 -1.25 -2.82
C GLU A 779 4.84 -0.27 -3.35
N CYS A 780 5.70 -0.69 -4.28
CA CYS A 780 6.79 0.09 -4.86
C CYS A 780 7.80 0.60 -3.80
N THR A 781 8.11 -0.21 -2.81
CA THR A 781 9.03 0.15 -1.72
C THR A 781 10.45 -0.33 -1.97
N GLU A 782 10.64 -1.43 -2.70
CA GLU A 782 11.95 -2.00 -3.01
C GLU A 782 12.32 -1.81 -4.49
N GLU A 783 13.14 -0.80 -4.77
CA GLU A 783 13.64 -0.54 -6.11
C GLU A 783 14.64 -1.63 -6.56
N LEU A 784 14.39 -2.23 -7.70
CA LEU A 784 15.29 -3.21 -8.34
C LEU A 784 16.54 -2.48 -8.86
N LYS A 785 17.59 -2.40 -8.04
CA LYS A 785 18.85 -1.75 -8.39
C LYS A 785 19.69 -2.64 -9.30
N GLY A 786 20.19 -2.09 -10.40
CA GLY A 786 21.15 -2.75 -11.28
C GLY A 786 20.55 -3.56 -12.43
N PHE A 787 19.25 -3.48 -12.67
CA PHE A 787 18.69 -4.00 -13.91
C PHE A 787 19.03 -3.04 -15.05
N PRO A 788 19.72 -3.49 -16.12
CA PRO A 788 19.71 -2.74 -17.35
C PRO A 788 18.27 -2.69 -17.85
N LEU A 789 17.85 -1.56 -18.40
CA LEU A 789 16.55 -1.42 -19.11
C LEU A 789 16.41 -2.40 -20.30
N ARG A 790 17.36 -3.29 -20.48
CA ARG A 790 17.31 -4.44 -21.36
C ARG A 790 16.88 -5.66 -20.54
N LEU A 791 15.64 -6.04 -20.71
CA LEU A 791 15.15 -7.31 -20.19
C LEU A 791 15.76 -8.46 -21.01
N ALA A 792 16.95 -8.93 -20.60
CA ALA A 792 17.30 -10.32 -20.90
C ALA A 792 16.47 -11.18 -19.92
N CYS A 793 15.37 -11.75 -20.36
CA CYS A 793 14.59 -12.70 -19.58
C CYS A 793 15.41 -13.94 -19.27
N THR A 794 16.21 -13.92 -18.20
CA THR A 794 16.99 -15.08 -17.76
C THR A 794 16.30 -15.91 -16.69
N THR A 795 15.10 -15.49 -16.23
CA THR A 795 14.28 -16.27 -15.30
C THR A 795 12.78 -16.22 -15.66
N PRO A 796 12.05 -17.33 -15.58
CA PRO A 796 10.68 -17.46 -16.10
C PRO A 796 9.59 -16.76 -15.31
N ARG A 797 9.85 -15.90 -14.35
CA ARG A 797 8.80 -15.32 -13.49
C ARG A 797 9.16 -13.93 -12.94
N LEU A 798 9.01 -12.90 -13.77
CA LEU A 798 8.73 -11.57 -13.27
C LEU A 798 7.32 -11.19 -13.72
N ARG A 799 6.34 -11.30 -12.82
CA ARG A 799 5.05 -10.65 -13.01
C ARG A 799 5.24 -9.17 -12.73
N TRP A 800 5.24 -8.38 -13.76
CA TRP A 800 5.13 -6.91 -13.65
C TRP A 800 3.75 -6.58 -13.09
N ARG A 801 3.64 -6.27 -11.81
CA ARG A 801 2.37 -5.84 -11.23
C ARG A 801 2.21 -4.34 -11.19
N GLU A 802 3.29 -3.57 -11.12
CA GLU A 802 3.20 -2.11 -11.09
C GLU A 802 4.46 -1.47 -11.68
N LEU A 803 4.24 -0.48 -12.54
CA LEU A 803 5.28 0.41 -13.03
C LEU A 803 5.08 1.77 -12.35
N GLN A 804 6.09 2.23 -11.64
CA GLN A 804 6.10 3.63 -11.20
C GLN A 804 6.98 4.44 -12.13
N ILE A 805 6.42 5.48 -12.70
CA ILE A 805 7.16 6.43 -13.51
C ILE A 805 7.46 7.64 -12.64
N THR A 806 8.75 7.86 -12.37
CA THR A 806 9.20 9.08 -11.74
C THR A 806 9.86 9.96 -12.76
N HIS A 807 9.20 11.03 -13.13
CA HIS A 807 9.85 12.20 -13.73
C HIS A 807 10.49 13.00 -12.58
N PRO A 808 11.64 13.68 -12.76
CA PRO A 808 12.22 14.53 -11.70
C PRO A 808 11.20 15.50 -11.10
N LEU A 809 10.03 15.65 -11.74
CA LEU A 809 8.99 16.60 -11.43
C LEU A 809 7.58 16.00 -11.38
N LEU A 810 7.40 14.68 -11.61
CA LEU A 810 6.09 14.04 -11.69
C LEU A 810 6.11 12.73 -10.90
N LEU A 811 5.36 12.66 -9.79
CA LEU A 811 5.01 11.45 -9.06
C LEU A 811 3.59 11.04 -9.49
N SER A 812 3.47 10.09 -10.43
CA SER A 812 2.18 9.47 -10.72
C SER A 812 2.25 7.97 -10.48
N ARG A 813 1.30 7.44 -9.70
CA ARG A 813 1.11 6.00 -9.56
C ARG A 813 0.33 5.49 -10.78
N LEU A 814 0.96 4.68 -11.60
CA LEU A 814 0.29 3.92 -12.64
C LEU A 814 0.07 2.49 -12.17
N ARG A 815 -1.19 2.12 -12.01
CA ARG A 815 -1.58 0.72 -11.91
C ARG A 815 -1.89 0.22 -13.31
N SER A 816 -0.93 -0.45 -13.96
CA SER A 816 -1.22 -1.24 -15.15
C SER A 816 -1.48 -2.69 -14.72
N ARG A 817 -2.68 -3.20 -15.01
CA ARG A 817 -2.94 -4.64 -14.99
C ARG A 817 -2.38 -5.18 -16.32
N PHE A 818 -1.31 -5.91 -16.25
CA PHE A 818 -0.89 -6.80 -17.32
C PHE A 818 -1.56 -8.17 -17.16
#